data_910d62ad59d8ad0bd3ac8840eab597af
#
_entry.id   910d62ad59d8ad0bd3ac8840eab597af
#
_cell.length_a   1.000
_cell.length_b   1.000
_cell.length_c   1.000
_cell.angle_alpha   90.00
_cell.angle_beta   90.00
_cell.angle_gamma   90.00
#
_symmetry.space_group_name_H-M   'P 1'
#
loop_
_entity.id
_entity.type
_entity.pdbx_description
1 polymer ?
#
loop_
_entity_poly.entity_id
_entity_poly.type
_entity_poly.pdbx_seq_one_letter_code
_entity_poly.pdbx_strand_id
1 'polypeptide(L)'
;VSLKKLLPTLLLGSLLTSLSFAQVPYGPIKPVASGEILSNLKKLNVLGSVLYIAAHPDDENTLMLAYLAKDRLVRTGYLSLTRGDGGQNLIGPEQGENIGIIRTQELLAARRVDGPDQFFSRAYDFGFSKATSEAVRTWGQDKVLADVVWMIRKYQPDVIITRFPPDARAGHGHHSASGFLAEEAFKISSDPTKFPEQLAFVKPWQAKRIMWNMFIPGAFLSNKKPEEAGNLIGIETGLYNPLLGRSYGEIASESRSQHKSQGFGVPANRGAKIDYLLLKGGDPVQKDPLEDVDITWKRVQNSGAVQAQVNQVIAGFKPDQPAASVPALVQLYGAIGKLDTTNIYVKAKRQEVEMLIRQCLGLYFETNPADYAATPGETIKITTNVVNRADSPVTLVRVQYSTGKDTTLNIALKPNDVILWPTSVTVPKTAKISQPYWLEKPLDKGLFQVDNQQLIGLPENPAALTANYTFDISGQRFTFSRPVVYKSTDAVDGEIYRPFIIQPDVTANLIERVFTFADNTPKTADLVLKAGRANVSGTLTMTVPAGWKIEPASLPFDLKNKGDEQRATFKLTPTDKAQNGKLQAVMTTETGTFTTGLRLVAYKHIPTQTLFPPAEAKLVKLDVKVTAKNIGYIVGAGDEVPAALQQMGCRVTLLGTTELNGSLAGYDAIVVGVRAYNTIGATMTRYQPKLMEYVKNGGTMIVQYVTPVNSFFRNEAPLPQLGPYPFTISNERVTEEDAPMTFITPTHQLLNYPNKITDADFGGWIQERGIYFARDWDKAYEPIFSAHDQNEAAKEGSLIYAKYGKGHFMYTGLVFFRELPAGVPGAYRLFANMISAGSNSAASVSGSQPKR
;
A
#
# COMPACT_ATOMS: atom_id res chain seq x y z
N VAL A 1 -58.83 -33.10 -17.65
CA VAL A 1 -57.81 -32.54 -18.53
C VAL A 1 -56.69 -32.05 -17.61
N SER A 2 -55.61 -32.81 -17.56
CA SER A 2 -54.46 -32.62 -16.64
C SER A 2 -53.40 -31.74 -17.32
N LEU A 3 -53.08 -30.59 -16.71
CA LEU A 3 -51.92 -29.80 -17.08
C LEU A 3 -50.67 -30.32 -16.35
N LYS A 4 -49.74 -30.95 -17.06
CA LYS A 4 -48.42 -31.26 -16.56
C LYS A 4 -47.58 -29.96 -16.61
N LYS A 5 -47.14 -29.47 -15.44
CA LYS A 5 -46.16 -28.40 -15.30
C LYS A 5 -44.78 -28.96 -15.60
N LEU A 6 -44.15 -28.50 -16.70
CA LEU A 6 -42.69 -28.63 -16.91
C LEU A 6 -41.96 -27.66 -15.99
N LEU A 7 -41.20 -28.17 -15.03
CA LEU A 7 -40.13 -27.45 -14.36
C LEU A 7 -38.89 -27.42 -15.25
N PRO A 8 -38.29 -26.27 -15.52
CA PRO A 8 -36.97 -26.25 -16.10
C PRO A 8 -35.95 -26.54 -14.97
N THR A 9 -35.24 -27.64 -15.10
CA THR A 9 -34.09 -27.98 -14.22
C THR A 9 -32.96 -26.97 -14.54
N LEU A 10 -32.83 -25.94 -13.71
CA LEU A 10 -31.64 -25.10 -13.70
C LEU A 10 -30.48 -25.97 -13.20
N LEU A 11 -29.61 -26.42 -14.10
CA LEU A 11 -28.28 -26.88 -13.74
C LEU A 11 -27.48 -25.67 -13.21
N LEU A 12 -27.52 -25.47 -11.89
CA LEU A 12 -26.58 -24.64 -11.18
C LEU A 12 -25.21 -25.34 -11.27
N GLY A 13 -24.43 -25.01 -12.30
CA GLY A 13 -23.02 -25.34 -12.34
C GLY A 13 -22.36 -24.61 -11.17
N SER A 14 -22.15 -25.34 -10.07
CA SER A 14 -21.28 -24.89 -8.99
C SER A 14 -19.89 -24.72 -9.55
N LEU A 15 -19.56 -23.50 -9.97
CA LEU A 15 -18.16 -23.04 -10.05
C LEU A 15 -17.60 -23.12 -8.64
N LEU A 16 -17.05 -24.28 -8.30
CA LEU A 16 -16.11 -24.42 -7.18
C LEU A 16 -14.90 -23.54 -7.53
N THR A 17 -14.98 -22.26 -7.21
CA THR A 17 -13.81 -21.41 -7.17
C THR A 17 -12.91 -21.99 -6.07
N SER A 18 -11.89 -22.73 -6.50
CA SER A 18 -10.79 -23.10 -5.61
C SER A 18 -10.24 -21.81 -5.02
N LEU A 19 -10.53 -21.56 -3.74
CA LEU A 19 -9.88 -20.53 -2.97
C LEU A 19 -8.41 -20.91 -2.83
N SER A 20 -7.62 -20.62 -3.85
CA SER A 20 -6.17 -20.61 -3.74
C SER A 20 -5.82 -19.38 -2.91
N PHE A 21 -5.28 -19.57 -1.71
CA PHE A 21 -4.71 -18.49 -0.90
C PHE A 21 -3.38 -17.99 -1.48
N ALA A 22 -2.86 -18.66 -2.51
CA ALA A 22 -1.65 -18.23 -3.18
C ALA A 22 -1.85 -16.85 -3.82
N GLN A 23 -0.94 -15.93 -3.51
CA GLN A 23 -0.84 -14.63 -4.20
C GLN A 23 -0.89 -14.85 -5.71
N VAL A 24 -1.64 -14.04 -6.43
CA VAL A 24 -1.66 -14.07 -7.91
C VAL A 24 -0.31 -13.53 -8.40
N PRO A 25 0.62 -14.37 -8.88
CA PRO A 25 1.93 -13.89 -9.31
C PRO A 25 1.80 -13.25 -10.69
N TYR A 26 1.91 -11.92 -10.75
CA TYR A 26 2.02 -11.17 -12.01
C TYR A 26 3.44 -11.21 -12.59
N GLY A 27 4.11 -12.33 -12.49
CA GLY A 27 5.46 -12.50 -12.98
C GLY A 27 5.65 -13.88 -13.61
N PRO A 28 6.84 -14.17 -14.18
CA PRO A 28 7.14 -15.45 -14.75
C PRO A 28 7.07 -16.57 -13.72
N ILE A 29 6.79 -17.77 -14.19
CA ILE A 29 7.03 -18.97 -13.39
C ILE A 29 8.55 -19.09 -13.19
N LYS A 30 9.03 -18.78 -11.98
CA LYS A 30 10.45 -18.96 -11.67
C LYS A 30 10.78 -20.45 -11.54
N PRO A 31 11.88 -20.90 -12.13
CA PRO A 31 12.42 -22.22 -11.87
C PRO A 31 12.79 -22.34 -10.39
N VAL A 32 12.61 -23.53 -9.84
CA VAL A 32 12.89 -23.83 -8.45
C VAL A 32 14.09 -24.77 -8.38
N ALA A 33 15.09 -24.44 -7.57
CA ALA A 33 16.27 -25.30 -7.38
C ALA A 33 15.90 -26.62 -6.68
N SER A 34 16.61 -27.69 -6.97
CA SER A 34 16.34 -29.02 -6.40
C SER A 34 16.34 -29.06 -4.88
N GLY A 35 17.20 -28.25 -4.21
CA GLY A 35 17.18 -28.11 -2.76
C GLY A 35 15.85 -27.55 -2.23
N GLU A 36 15.30 -26.55 -2.91
CA GLU A 36 13.99 -25.99 -2.56
C GLU A 36 12.84 -26.96 -2.89
N ILE A 37 12.95 -27.74 -3.99
CA ILE A 37 11.99 -28.84 -4.29
C ILE A 37 12.00 -29.86 -3.17
N LEU A 38 13.17 -30.27 -2.68
CA LEU A 38 13.28 -31.19 -1.54
C LEU A 38 12.65 -30.60 -0.26
N SER A 39 12.86 -29.31 0.00
CA SER A 39 12.19 -28.62 1.12
C SER A 39 10.67 -28.66 0.97
N ASN A 40 10.14 -28.37 -0.23
CA ASN A 40 8.71 -28.45 -0.53
C ASN A 40 8.16 -29.87 -0.43
N LEU A 41 8.92 -30.90 -0.77
CA LEU A 41 8.55 -32.31 -0.56
C LEU A 41 8.43 -32.59 0.96
N LYS A 42 9.40 -32.16 1.78
CA LYS A 42 9.34 -32.30 3.24
C LYS A 42 8.13 -31.59 3.84
N LYS A 43 7.73 -30.43 3.27
CA LYS A 43 6.54 -29.69 3.67
C LYS A 43 5.24 -30.51 3.56
N LEU A 44 5.17 -31.49 2.65
CA LEU A 44 4.01 -32.38 2.55
C LEU A 44 3.71 -33.13 3.85
N ASN A 45 4.70 -33.35 4.70
CA ASN A 45 4.53 -34.00 6.00
C ASN A 45 4.07 -33.04 7.12
N VAL A 46 3.98 -31.73 6.86
CA VAL A 46 3.68 -30.74 7.90
C VAL A 46 2.30 -30.14 7.67
N LEU A 47 1.35 -30.46 8.52
CA LEU A 47 -0.04 -30.02 8.45
C LEU A 47 -0.36 -28.95 9.52
N GLY A 48 0.61 -28.21 9.97
CA GLY A 48 0.45 -27.09 10.91
C GLY A 48 0.19 -25.74 10.23
N SER A 49 -0.38 -24.81 10.97
CA SER A 49 -0.68 -23.46 10.46
C SER A 49 -0.51 -22.36 11.50
N VAL A 50 0.03 -21.23 11.10
CA VAL A 50 0.25 -20.04 11.95
C VAL A 50 -0.26 -18.80 11.24
N LEU A 51 -1.01 -17.96 11.95
CA LEU A 51 -1.43 -16.63 11.48
C LEU A 51 -0.72 -15.55 12.29
N TYR A 52 0.09 -14.76 11.64
CA TYR A 52 0.76 -13.60 12.23
C TYR A 52 -0.08 -12.34 12.00
N ILE A 53 -0.28 -11.48 13.02
CA ILE A 53 -1.15 -10.31 12.94
C ILE A 53 -0.40 -9.07 13.40
N ALA A 54 -0.46 -8.00 12.60
CA ALA A 54 0.03 -6.67 12.96
C ALA A 54 -0.78 -5.55 12.28
N ALA A 55 -0.40 -4.30 12.49
CA ALA A 55 -1.18 -3.14 12.06
C ALA A 55 -0.90 -2.71 10.61
N HIS A 56 0.38 -2.64 10.21
CA HIS A 56 0.79 -2.07 8.92
C HIS A 56 1.66 -3.01 8.08
N PRO A 57 1.77 -2.78 6.76
CA PRO A 57 2.89 -3.31 5.98
C PRO A 57 4.23 -2.81 6.54
N ASP A 58 5.17 -3.70 6.83
CA ASP A 58 6.47 -3.49 7.48
C ASP A 58 6.53 -3.74 9.00
N ASP A 59 5.42 -3.97 9.67
CA ASP A 59 5.41 -4.32 11.10
C ASP A 59 5.82 -5.78 11.35
N GLU A 60 5.68 -6.63 10.34
CA GLU A 60 5.95 -8.06 10.48
C GLU A 60 7.40 -8.33 10.88
N ASN A 61 7.58 -9.34 11.75
CA ASN A 61 8.89 -9.93 11.98
C ASN A 61 9.25 -10.87 10.83
N THR A 62 9.90 -10.33 9.79
CA THR A 62 10.30 -11.09 8.59
C THR A 62 11.16 -12.31 8.91
N LEU A 63 11.93 -12.27 10.01
CA LEU A 63 12.76 -13.41 10.46
C LEU A 63 11.88 -14.55 11.01
N MET A 64 10.91 -14.24 11.87
CA MET A 64 9.95 -15.22 12.38
C MET A 64 9.11 -15.82 11.24
N LEU A 65 8.67 -14.99 10.30
CA LEU A 65 7.90 -15.44 9.13
C LEU A 65 8.71 -16.38 8.24
N ALA A 66 9.96 -16.03 7.92
CA ALA A 66 10.87 -16.88 7.14
C ALA A 66 11.15 -18.21 7.85
N TYR A 67 11.40 -18.19 9.16
CA TYR A 67 11.58 -19.38 9.99
C TYR A 67 10.36 -20.31 9.95
N LEU A 68 9.15 -19.77 10.22
CA LEU A 68 7.93 -20.57 10.22
C LEU A 68 7.62 -21.19 8.85
N ALA A 69 7.79 -20.42 7.77
CA ALA A 69 7.44 -20.86 6.41
C ALA A 69 8.50 -21.79 5.78
N LYS A 70 9.80 -21.57 6.05
CA LYS A 70 10.90 -22.24 5.34
C LYS A 70 11.71 -23.22 6.19
N ASP A 71 11.69 -23.09 7.53
CA ASP A 71 12.29 -24.07 8.45
C ASP A 71 11.25 -25.04 8.99
N ARG A 72 10.23 -24.47 9.66
CA ARG A 72 9.16 -25.27 10.26
C ARG A 72 8.19 -25.82 9.21
N LEU A 73 8.22 -25.27 8.01
CA LEU A 73 7.43 -25.69 6.85
C LEU A 73 5.92 -25.64 7.11
N VAL A 74 5.48 -24.88 8.12
CA VAL A 74 4.06 -24.72 8.43
C VAL A 74 3.42 -23.72 7.46
N ARG A 75 2.13 -23.87 7.23
CA ARG A 75 1.37 -22.86 6.49
C ARG A 75 1.33 -21.59 7.32
N THR A 76 1.97 -20.54 6.83
CA THR A 76 2.12 -19.27 7.53
C THR A 76 1.38 -18.18 6.77
N GLY A 77 0.56 -17.39 7.47
CA GLY A 77 -0.13 -16.21 6.94
C GLY A 77 0.23 -14.96 7.73
N TYR A 78 0.26 -13.83 7.05
CA TYR A 78 0.37 -12.52 7.66
C TYR A 78 -0.89 -11.69 7.39
N LEU A 79 -1.57 -11.24 8.44
CA LEU A 79 -2.66 -10.28 8.39
C LEU A 79 -2.15 -8.90 8.82
N SER A 80 -2.04 -7.98 7.88
CA SER A 80 -1.87 -6.56 8.15
C SER A 80 -3.26 -5.93 8.26
N LEU A 81 -3.58 -5.23 9.36
CA LEU A 81 -4.92 -4.65 9.50
C LEU A 81 -5.14 -3.54 8.49
N THR A 82 -4.13 -2.72 8.22
CA THR A 82 -4.21 -1.62 7.24
C THR A 82 -3.30 -1.86 6.04
N ARG A 83 -3.44 -1.03 5.00
CA ARG A 83 -2.53 -1.01 3.84
C ARG A 83 -1.42 0.03 3.97
N GLY A 84 -1.38 0.77 5.09
CA GLY A 84 -0.36 1.77 5.37
C GLY A 84 -0.57 3.09 4.64
N ASP A 85 -1.82 3.45 4.39
CA ASP A 85 -2.25 4.64 3.63
C ASP A 85 -1.86 5.95 4.33
N GLY A 86 -1.77 5.95 5.67
CA GLY A 86 -1.38 7.10 6.49
C GLY A 86 0.13 7.35 6.55
N GLY A 87 0.93 6.46 5.97
CA GLY A 87 2.38 6.55 5.97
C GLY A 87 2.93 7.66 5.07
N GLN A 88 4.24 7.92 5.24
CA GLN A 88 5.01 8.82 4.38
C GLN A 88 5.67 8.02 3.27
N ASN A 89 5.75 8.59 2.06
CA ASN A 89 6.53 8.02 0.97
C ASN A 89 7.91 8.68 0.88
N LEU A 90 8.99 7.92 1.06
CA LEU A 90 10.36 8.45 0.96
C LEU A 90 10.90 8.48 -0.47
N ILE A 91 10.20 7.86 -1.42
CA ILE A 91 10.66 7.69 -2.79
C ILE A 91 9.76 8.41 -3.81
N GLY A 92 8.72 9.11 -3.36
CA GLY A 92 7.79 9.83 -4.21
C GLY A 92 6.78 10.69 -3.45
N PRO A 93 5.86 11.37 -4.17
CA PRO A 93 4.90 12.29 -3.58
C PRO A 93 3.56 11.63 -3.19
N GLU A 94 3.40 10.33 -3.38
CA GLU A 94 2.13 9.65 -3.15
C GLU A 94 1.75 9.67 -1.67
N GLN A 95 0.48 9.96 -1.41
CA GLN A 95 -0.17 9.99 -0.10
C GLN A 95 -1.51 9.26 -0.16
N GLY A 96 -2.11 8.96 1.01
CA GLY A 96 -3.40 8.32 1.11
C GLY A 96 -3.42 6.95 0.43
N GLU A 97 -4.48 6.64 -0.29
CA GLU A 97 -4.67 5.34 -0.95
C GLU A 97 -3.54 5.01 -1.95
N ASN A 98 -2.85 6.01 -2.51
CA ASN A 98 -1.75 5.76 -3.46
C ASN A 98 -0.52 5.18 -2.77
N ILE A 99 -0.15 5.67 -1.58
CA ILE A 99 0.93 5.05 -0.80
C ILE A 99 0.49 3.68 -0.26
N GLY A 100 -0.79 3.49 0.09
CA GLY A 100 -1.35 2.19 0.45
C GLY A 100 -1.19 1.15 -0.66
N ILE A 101 -1.38 1.53 -1.93
CA ILE A 101 -1.11 0.68 -3.10
C ILE A 101 0.37 0.30 -3.19
N ILE A 102 1.28 1.26 -3.04
CA ILE A 102 2.74 1.00 -3.09
C ILE A 102 3.12 0.02 -1.97
N ARG A 103 2.73 0.29 -0.73
CA ARG A 103 3.04 -0.54 0.43
C ARG A 103 2.42 -1.93 0.36
N THR A 104 1.21 -2.06 -0.23
CA THR A 104 0.63 -3.36 -0.55
C THR A 104 1.54 -4.17 -1.48
N GLN A 105 2.06 -3.56 -2.55
CA GLN A 105 2.94 -4.24 -3.51
C GLN A 105 4.32 -4.56 -2.92
N GLU A 106 4.86 -3.69 -2.09
CA GLU A 106 6.10 -3.92 -1.34
C GLU A 106 5.95 -5.10 -0.37
N LEU A 107 4.83 -5.17 0.35
CA LEU A 107 4.53 -6.29 1.24
C LEU A 107 4.37 -7.62 0.48
N LEU A 108 3.71 -7.60 -0.69
CA LEU A 108 3.64 -8.77 -1.58
C LEU A 108 5.03 -9.18 -2.11
N ALA A 109 5.92 -8.21 -2.37
CA ALA A 109 7.30 -8.50 -2.75
C ALA A 109 8.06 -9.16 -1.58
N ALA A 110 7.86 -8.69 -0.35
CA ALA A 110 8.42 -9.29 0.87
C ALA A 110 7.95 -10.74 1.03
N ARG A 111 6.63 -11.01 0.86
CA ARG A 111 6.05 -12.37 0.93
C ARG A 111 6.61 -13.32 -0.12
N ARG A 112 6.96 -12.83 -1.32
CA ARG A 112 7.64 -13.66 -2.33
C ARG A 112 9.05 -14.10 -1.93
N VAL A 113 9.69 -13.37 -1.00
CA VAL A 113 11.00 -13.70 -0.46
C VAL A 113 10.89 -14.65 0.73
N ASP A 114 10.07 -14.34 1.72
CA ASP A 114 9.98 -15.07 2.99
C ASP A 114 8.96 -16.21 3.02
N GLY A 115 7.92 -16.17 2.18
CA GLY A 115 7.06 -17.32 1.87
C GLY A 115 5.64 -17.37 2.44
N PRO A 116 5.19 -16.58 3.43
CA PRO A 116 3.82 -16.55 3.96
C PRO A 116 2.78 -16.04 2.98
N ASP A 117 1.53 -16.42 3.20
CA ASP A 117 0.36 -15.81 2.55
C ASP A 117 0.11 -14.40 3.12
N GLN A 118 -0.35 -13.45 2.28
CA GLN A 118 -0.65 -12.07 2.68
C GLN A 118 -2.15 -11.79 2.72
N PHE A 119 -2.60 -11.12 3.82
CA PHE A 119 -3.98 -10.71 4.01
C PHE A 119 -4.07 -9.27 4.54
N PHE A 120 -5.23 -8.62 4.28
CA PHE A 120 -5.55 -7.29 4.80
C PHE A 120 -6.96 -7.23 5.36
N SER A 121 -7.21 -6.41 6.39
CA SER A 121 -8.56 -6.04 6.77
C SER A 121 -9.03 -4.84 5.93
N ARG A 122 -10.23 -4.31 6.25
CA ARG A 122 -10.75 -3.07 5.66
C ARG A 122 -10.32 -1.81 6.39
N ALA A 123 -9.53 -1.90 7.46
CA ALA A 123 -9.08 -0.74 8.20
C ALA A 123 -8.21 0.17 7.33
N TYR A 124 -8.54 1.45 7.32
CA TYR A 124 -7.74 2.51 6.69
C TYR A 124 -6.68 3.00 7.66
N ASP A 125 -5.46 3.16 7.21
CA ASP A 125 -4.42 3.83 7.99
C ASP A 125 -4.63 5.34 7.91
N PHE A 126 -5.16 5.93 8.97
CA PHE A 126 -5.40 7.36 9.07
C PHE A 126 -4.22 8.14 9.69
N GLY A 127 -3.04 7.54 9.72
CA GLY A 127 -1.84 8.14 10.26
C GLY A 127 -1.55 7.70 11.71
N PHE A 128 -0.78 8.50 12.43
CA PHE A 128 -0.40 8.13 13.79
C PHE A 128 -1.58 8.30 14.75
N SER A 129 -1.86 7.27 15.53
CA SER A 129 -2.78 7.31 16.67
C SER A 129 -2.03 7.05 17.97
N LYS A 130 -2.46 7.66 19.07
CA LYS A 130 -1.77 7.58 20.38
C LYS A 130 -2.29 6.44 21.25
N ALA A 131 -3.56 6.05 21.06
CA ALA A 131 -4.23 5.09 21.93
C ALA A 131 -5.01 4.04 21.14
N THR A 132 -5.14 2.84 21.72
CA THR A 132 -6.01 1.76 21.21
C THR A 132 -7.44 2.26 20.98
N SER A 133 -7.99 3.02 21.94
CA SER A 133 -9.36 3.55 21.88
C SER A 133 -9.60 4.50 20.71
N GLU A 134 -8.60 5.29 20.35
CA GLU A 134 -8.65 6.18 19.17
C GLU A 134 -8.74 5.35 17.88
N ALA A 135 -7.84 4.37 17.71
CA ALA A 135 -7.81 3.54 16.51
C ALA A 135 -9.10 2.74 16.33
N VAL A 136 -9.56 2.02 17.36
CA VAL A 136 -10.79 1.19 17.25
C VAL A 136 -12.06 2.03 17.08
N ARG A 137 -12.12 3.25 17.65
CA ARG A 137 -13.23 4.17 17.45
C ARG A 137 -13.30 4.65 16.00
N THR A 138 -12.15 5.03 15.41
CA THR A 138 -12.06 5.53 14.04
C THR A 138 -12.38 4.42 13.03
N TRP A 139 -11.89 3.23 13.23
CA TRP A 139 -12.14 2.06 12.36
C TRP A 139 -13.57 1.48 12.49
N GLY A 140 -14.23 1.73 13.63
CA GLY A 140 -15.44 1.00 14.02
C GLY A 140 -15.09 -0.39 14.52
N GLN A 141 -14.90 -0.54 15.84
CA GLN A 141 -14.36 -1.74 16.50
C GLN A 141 -14.98 -3.04 15.98
N ASP A 142 -16.31 -3.14 15.96
CA ASP A 142 -17.00 -4.37 15.55
C ASP A 142 -16.76 -4.73 14.07
N LYS A 143 -16.58 -3.74 13.20
CA LYS A 143 -16.34 -3.94 11.77
C LYS A 143 -14.96 -4.56 11.51
N VAL A 144 -13.90 -4.05 12.15
CA VAL A 144 -12.55 -4.60 12.01
C VAL A 144 -12.36 -5.88 12.81
N LEU A 145 -13.01 -6.01 13.98
CA LEU A 145 -13.07 -7.27 14.71
C LEU A 145 -13.70 -8.39 13.87
N ALA A 146 -14.80 -8.08 13.13
CA ALA A 146 -15.40 -9.02 12.19
C ALA A 146 -14.42 -9.47 11.10
N ASP A 147 -13.57 -8.57 10.58
CA ASP A 147 -12.56 -8.92 9.58
C ASP A 147 -11.48 -9.86 10.15
N VAL A 148 -11.01 -9.61 11.38
CA VAL A 148 -10.03 -10.48 12.04
C VAL A 148 -10.64 -11.87 12.33
N VAL A 149 -11.88 -11.95 12.83
CA VAL A 149 -12.62 -13.20 13.01
C VAL A 149 -12.80 -13.92 11.68
N TRP A 150 -13.17 -13.19 10.61
CA TRP A 150 -13.28 -13.74 9.26
C TRP A 150 -11.98 -14.41 8.81
N MET A 151 -10.84 -13.76 9.04
CA MET A 151 -9.54 -14.31 8.65
C MET A 151 -9.16 -15.52 9.49
N ILE A 152 -9.43 -15.54 10.78
CA ILE A 152 -9.19 -16.71 11.64
C ILE A 152 -10.03 -17.90 11.16
N ARG A 153 -11.33 -17.71 10.91
CA ARG A 153 -12.24 -18.75 10.42
C ARG A 153 -11.85 -19.26 9.02
N LYS A 154 -11.45 -18.36 8.14
CA LYS A 154 -11.06 -18.68 6.76
C LYS A 154 -9.70 -19.37 6.69
N TYR A 155 -8.73 -18.90 7.46
CA TYR A 155 -7.37 -19.43 7.47
C TYR A 155 -7.23 -20.67 8.36
N GLN A 156 -7.99 -20.78 9.43
CA GLN A 156 -7.95 -21.87 10.42
C GLN A 156 -6.53 -22.09 11.00
N PRO A 157 -5.92 -21.08 11.66
CA PRO A 157 -4.60 -21.23 12.25
C PRO A 157 -4.63 -22.10 13.49
N ASP A 158 -3.59 -22.94 13.67
CA ASP A 158 -3.37 -23.66 14.95
C ASP A 158 -2.85 -22.69 16.02
N VAL A 159 -2.02 -21.73 15.62
CA VAL A 159 -1.44 -20.71 16.50
C VAL A 159 -1.62 -19.34 15.88
N ILE A 160 -1.97 -18.35 16.71
CA ILE A 160 -1.97 -16.94 16.34
C ILE A 160 -0.76 -16.27 17.01
N ILE A 161 -0.04 -15.44 16.27
CA ILE A 161 1.07 -14.63 16.79
C ILE A 161 0.76 -13.16 16.53
N THR A 162 0.78 -12.33 17.57
CA THR A 162 0.67 -10.87 17.43
C THR A 162 2.03 -10.23 17.46
N ARG A 163 2.21 -9.17 16.66
CA ARG A 163 3.44 -8.37 16.70
C ARG A 163 3.48 -7.44 17.92
N PHE A 164 2.33 -6.93 18.31
CA PHE A 164 2.20 -5.91 19.34
C PHE A 164 1.34 -6.38 20.51
N PRO A 165 1.62 -5.89 21.75
CA PRO A 165 0.73 -6.07 22.87
C PRO A 165 -0.48 -5.11 22.75
N PRO A 166 -1.58 -5.38 23.47
CA PRO A 166 -2.80 -4.55 23.43
C PRO A 166 -2.72 -3.29 24.31
N ASP A 167 -1.53 -2.75 24.57
CA ASP A 167 -1.29 -1.66 25.50
C ASP A 167 -0.23 -0.67 24.98
N ALA A 168 0.07 0.36 25.80
CA ALA A 168 0.96 1.48 25.43
C ALA A 168 2.40 1.05 25.07
N ARG A 169 2.84 -0.16 25.45
CA ARG A 169 4.15 -0.70 25.05
C ARG A 169 4.27 -0.88 23.55
N ALA A 170 3.16 -0.96 22.84
CA ALA A 170 3.12 -0.99 21.36
C ALA A 170 3.59 0.33 20.72
N GLY A 171 3.62 1.43 21.44
CA GLY A 171 4.13 2.74 21.00
C GLY A 171 3.25 3.51 20.03
N HIS A 172 2.17 2.90 19.51
CA HIS A 172 1.26 3.46 18.52
C HIS A 172 -0.15 2.88 18.72
N GLY A 173 -1.19 3.69 18.55
CA GLY A 173 -2.57 3.23 18.75
C GLY A 173 -3.00 2.12 17.81
N HIS A 174 -2.64 2.19 16.52
CA HIS A 174 -2.89 1.11 15.55
C HIS A 174 -2.19 -0.19 15.97
N HIS A 175 -0.94 -0.09 16.44
CA HIS A 175 -0.17 -1.25 16.92
C HIS A 175 -0.90 -1.94 18.07
N SER A 176 -1.22 -1.19 19.13
CA SER A 176 -1.93 -1.75 20.29
C SER A 176 -3.34 -2.24 19.93
N ALA A 177 -4.04 -1.57 19.00
CA ALA A 177 -5.33 -1.99 18.49
C ALA A 177 -5.23 -3.33 17.73
N SER A 178 -4.15 -3.57 16.98
CA SER A 178 -3.95 -4.86 16.29
C SER A 178 -3.81 -6.02 17.27
N GLY A 179 -3.07 -5.82 18.37
CA GLY A 179 -2.96 -6.80 19.47
C GLY A 179 -4.29 -7.01 20.17
N PHE A 180 -5.00 -5.94 20.52
CA PHE A 180 -6.31 -5.98 21.16
C PHE A 180 -7.33 -6.74 20.31
N LEU A 181 -7.49 -6.38 19.04
CA LEU A 181 -8.44 -7.03 18.13
C LEU A 181 -8.10 -8.49 17.88
N ALA A 182 -6.82 -8.86 17.85
CA ALA A 182 -6.40 -10.25 17.71
C ALA A 182 -6.75 -11.08 18.96
N GLU A 183 -6.53 -10.55 20.18
CA GLU A 183 -6.90 -11.23 21.44
C GLU A 183 -8.42 -11.35 21.57
N GLU A 184 -9.20 -10.34 21.21
CA GLU A 184 -10.68 -10.43 21.20
C GLU A 184 -11.18 -11.43 20.15
N ALA A 185 -10.64 -11.39 18.92
CA ALA A 185 -10.99 -12.33 17.87
C ALA A 185 -10.66 -13.77 18.23
N PHE A 186 -9.51 -14.02 18.89
CA PHE A 186 -9.15 -15.35 19.41
C PHE A 186 -10.22 -15.92 20.36
N LYS A 187 -10.79 -15.08 21.25
CA LYS A 187 -11.82 -15.51 22.22
C LYS A 187 -13.14 -15.88 21.58
N ILE A 188 -13.51 -15.22 20.46
CA ILE A 188 -14.86 -15.33 19.91
C ILE A 188 -14.95 -16.04 18.55
N SER A 189 -13.83 -16.37 17.91
CA SER A 189 -13.83 -16.94 16.54
C SER A 189 -14.46 -18.33 16.45
N SER A 190 -14.53 -19.08 17.56
CA SER A 190 -15.23 -20.36 17.66
C SER A 190 -16.72 -20.23 17.97
N ASP A 191 -17.20 -19.08 18.42
CA ASP A 191 -18.61 -18.85 18.76
C ASP A 191 -19.43 -18.59 17.48
N PRO A 192 -20.36 -19.48 17.10
CA PRO A 192 -21.17 -19.32 15.91
C PRO A 192 -22.19 -18.19 16.02
N THR A 193 -22.46 -17.64 17.20
CA THR A 193 -23.40 -16.51 17.41
C THR A 193 -22.75 -15.17 17.07
N LYS A 194 -21.41 -15.11 17.01
CA LYS A 194 -20.66 -13.92 16.61
C LYS A 194 -20.44 -13.92 15.12
N PHE A 195 -20.87 -12.83 14.46
CA PHE A 195 -20.77 -12.64 13.01
C PHE A 195 -21.33 -13.84 12.22
N PRO A 196 -22.61 -14.22 12.45
CA PRO A 196 -23.23 -15.41 11.85
C PRO A 196 -23.30 -15.38 10.33
N GLU A 197 -23.30 -14.18 9.70
CA GLU A 197 -23.28 -14.00 8.26
C GLU A 197 -22.04 -14.62 7.59
N GLN A 198 -20.91 -14.70 8.30
CA GLN A 198 -19.69 -15.34 7.81
C GLN A 198 -19.84 -16.83 7.62
N LEU A 199 -20.75 -17.47 8.38
CA LEU A 199 -20.93 -18.93 8.38
C LEU A 199 -21.54 -19.47 7.08
N ALA A 200 -22.03 -18.60 6.21
CA ALA A 200 -22.37 -18.95 4.83
C ALA A 200 -21.15 -19.42 4.01
N PHE A 201 -19.93 -19.04 4.42
CA PHE A 201 -18.69 -19.27 3.67
C PHE A 201 -17.64 -20.06 4.45
N VAL A 202 -17.62 -19.95 5.78
CA VAL A 202 -16.57 -20.51 6.66
C VAL A 202 -17.19 -21.20 7.87
N LYS A 203 -16.40 -22.02 8.59
CA LYS A 203 -16.80 -22.65 9.83
C LYS A 203 -16.20 -21.91 11.02
N PRO A 204 -16.84 -21.96 12.22
CA PRO A 204 -16.19 -21.52 13.46
C PRO A 204 -14.85 -22.22 13.65
N TRP A 205 -13.87 -21.51 14.20
CA TRP A 205 -12.54 -22.04 14.42
C TRP A 205 -11.94 -21.55 15.73
N GLN A 206 -11.33 -22.44 16.51
CA GLN A 206 -10.55 -22.10 17.69
C GLN A 206 -9.09 -22.44 17.46
N ALA A 207 -8.25 -21.42 17.44
CA ALA A 207 -6.80 -21.61 17.49
C ALA A 207 -6.41 -22.15 18.88
N LYS A 208 -5.36 -22.98 18.95
CA LYS A 208 -4.93 -23.61 20.20
C LYS A 208 -4.38 -22.58 21.19
N ARG A 209 -3.69 -21.56 20.68
CA ARG A 209 -3.15 -20.47 21.50
C ARG A 209 -2.90 -19.19 20.68
N ILE A 210 -2.81 -18.07 21.44
CA ILE A 210 -2.36 -16.79 20.94
C ILE A 210 -1.13 -16.33 21.71
N MET A 211 -0.11 -15.85 21.01
CA MET A 211 1.19 -15.44 21.55
C MET A 211 1.59 -14.07 21.06
N TRP A 212 2.28 -13.29 21.89
CA TRP A 212 2.89 -12.04 21.49
C TRP A 212 4.37 -12.23 21.18
N ASN A 213 4.78 -11.88 19.93
CA ASN A 213 6.19 -11.83 19.52
C ASN A 213 6.81 -10.53 20.02
N MET A 214 7.57 -10.63 21.10
CA MET A 214 8.13 -9.47 21.78
C MET A 214 9.22 -8.80 20.95
N PHE A 215 9.10 -7.48 20.81
CA PHE A 215 10.17 -6.64 20.29
C PHE A 215 10.93 -6.01 21.47
N ILE A 216 12.22 -6.28 21.54
CA ILE A 216 13.09 -5.73 22.58
C ILE A 216 14.05 -4.74 21.90
N PRO A 217 13.89 -3.44 22.15
CA PRO A 217 14.84 -2.43 21.66
C PRO A 217 16.26 -2.79 22.11
N GLY A 218 17.21 -2.84 21.17
CA GLY A 218 18.61 -3.21 21.45
C GLY A 218 18.92 -4.70 21.53
N ALA A 219 17.95 -5.59 21.55
CA ALA A 219 18.18 -7.04 21.49
C ALA A 219 18.77 -7.50 20.14
N PHE A 220 18.77 -6.65 19.12
CA PHE A 220 19.54 -6.90 17.89
C PHE A 220 21.04 -7.06 18.12
N LEU A 221 21.57 -6.47 19.21
CA LEU A 221 23.00 -6.49 19.54
C LEU A 221 23.34 -7.41 20.73
N SER A 222 22.32 -7.88 21.47
CA SER A 222 22.52 -8.77 22.62
C SER A 222 21.36 -9.76 22.69
N ASN A 223 21.63 -11.06 22.75
CA ASN A 223 20.63 -12.12 22.96
C ASN A 223 20.07 -12.08 24.40
N LYS A 224 19.81 -10.90 24.96
CA LYS A 224 19.24 -10.73 26.30
C LYS A 224 17.80 -11.23 26.34
N LYS A 225 17.53 -12.11 27.28
CA LYS A 225 16.17 -12.56 27.59
C LYS A 225 15.37 -11.39 28.20
N PRO A 226 14.10 -11.18 27.79
CA PRO A 226 13.23 -10.21 28.45
C PRO A 226 13.05 -10.53 29.93
N GLU A 227 12.88 -9.49 30.74
CA GLU A 227 12.64 -9.63 32.19
C GLU A 227 11.18 -9.92 32.54
N GLU A 228 10.28 -10.03 31.53
CA GLU A 228 8.86 -10.29 31.76
C GLU A 228 8.62 -11.70 32.33
N ALA A 229 7.83 -11.74 33.43
CA ALA A 229 7.35 -12.97 34.02
C ALA A 229 6.23 -13.62 33.18
N GLY A 230 6.21 -14.93 33.11
CA GLY A 230 5.15 -15.71 32.43
C GLY A 230 5.69 -16.80 31.53
N ASN A 231 4.81 -17.41 30.74
CA ASN A 231 5.17 -18.47 29.77
C ASN A 231 5.88 -17.89 28.55
N LEU A 232 7.12 -17.45 28.76
CA LEU A 232 8.01 -16.89 27.73
C LEU A 232 8.86 -18.01 27.14
N ILE A 233 8.76 -18.21 25.82
CA ILE A 233 9.62 -19.14 25.09
C ILE A 233 10.56 -18.37 24.17
N GLY A 234 11.81 -18.86 24.09
CA GLY A 234 12.84 -18.36 23.14
C GLY A 234 12.99 -19.35 22.00
N ILE A 235 12.95 -18.84 20.77
CA ILE A 235 13.09 -19.64 19.55
C ILE A 235 14.30 -19.13 18.78
N GLU A 236 15.22 -20.05 18.45
CA GLU A 236 16.32 -19.72 17.57
C GLU A 236 15.83 -19.64 16.12
N THR A 237 15.77 -18.42 15.58
CA THR A 237 15.28 -18.11 14.23
C THR A 237 16.40 -17.79 13.24
N GLY A 238 17.64 -17.61 13.70
CA GLY A 238 18.80 -17.24 12.88
C GLY A 238 19.50 -18.39 12.16
N LEU A 239 18.89 -19.57 12.08
CA LEU A 239 19.48 -20.77 11.54
C LEU A 239 19.86 -20.67 10.06
N TYR A 240 20.91 -21.41 9.66
CA TYR A 240 21.29 -21.57 8.26
C TYR A 240 20.59 -22.80 7.65
N ASN A 241 19.99 -22.64 6.49
CA ASN A 241 19.36 -23.72 5.75
C ASN A 241 20.24 -24.15 4.56
N PRO A 242 20.88 -25.32 4.61
CA PRO A 242 21.79 -25.78 3.55
C PRO A 242 21.07 -26.12 2.23
N LEU A 243 19.77 -26.45 2.25
CA LEU A 243 18.99 -26.67 1.02
C LEU A 243 18.73 -25.38 0.26
N LEU A 244 18.61 -24.27 0.99
CA LEU A 244 18.39 -22.94 0.42
C LEU A 244 19.73 -22.19 0.18
N GLY A 245 20.84 -22.66 0.79
CA GLY A 245 22.13 -21.98 0.77
C GLY A 245 22.15 -20.64 1.48
N ARG A 246 21.22 -20.40 2.43
CA ARG A 246 20.96 -19.12 3.08
C ARG A 246 20.50 -19.32 4.53
N SER A 247 20.81 -18.37 5.40
CA SER A 247 20.19 -18.27 6.71
C SER A 247 18.82 -17.58 6.62
N TYR A 248 17.97 -17.83 7.60
CA TYR A 248 16.66 -17.12 7.67
C TYR A 248 16.86 -15.63 7.95
N GLY A 249 17.96 -15.25 8.60
CA GLY A 249 18.37 -13.84 8.76
C GLY A 249 18.66 -13.13 7.43
N GLU A 250 19.33 -13.80 6.49
CA GLU A 250 19.57 -13.27 5.14
C GLU A 250 18.28 -13.16 4.34
N ILE A 251 17.39 -14.15 4.42
CA ILE A 251 16.07 -14.11 3.78
C ILE A 251 15.22 -12.97 4.37
N ALA A 252 15.21 -12.83 5.69
CA ALA A 252 14.47 -11.78 6.39
C ALA A 252 14.96 -10.37 6.02
N SER A 253 16.28 -10.19 5.90
CA SER A 253 16.85 -8.89 5.51
C SER A 253 16.48 -8.51 4.08
N GLU A 254 16.48 -9.47 3.15
CA GLU A 254 16.01 -9.25 1.76
C GLU A 254 14.51 -8.92 1.74
N SER A 255 13.68 -9.66 2.51
CA SER A 255 12.26 -9.41 2.66
C SER A 255 12.00 -8.01 3.21
N ARG A 256 12.64 -7.64 4.32
CA ARG A 256 12.52 -6.30 4.93
C ARG A 256 12.89 -5.18 3.96
N SER A 257 13.92 -5.40 3.14
CA SER A 257 14.41 -4.42 2.16
C SER A 257 13.47 -4.19 0.97
N GLN A 258 12.34 -4.92 0.87
CA GLN A 258 11.30 -4.64 -0.12
C GLN A 258 10.47 -3.40 0.23
N HIS A 259 10.40 -3.00 1.51
CA HIS A 259 9.66 -1.81 1.98
C HIS A 259 10.43 -0.51 1.70
N LYS A 260 10.65 -0.22 0.41
CA LYS A 260 11.49 0.91 -0.05
C LYS A 260 10.84 2.26 0.22
N SER A 261 9.53 2.36 0.08
CA SER A 261 8.80 3.60 0.38
C SER A 261 8.96 4.04 1.85
N GLN A 262 9.25 3.09 2.75
CA GLN A 262 9.47 3.33 4.17
C GLN A 262 10.95 3.42 4.56
N GLY A 263 11.87 3.24 3.59
CA GLY A 263 13.32 3.32 3.83
C GLY A 263 13.87 2.19 4.69
N PHE A 264 13.33 0.97 4.58
CA PHE A 264 13.74 -0.19 5.36
C PHE A 264 14.81 -1.07 4.67
N GLY A 265 15.69 -0.48 3.88
CA GLY A 265 16.89 -1.19 3.42
C GLY A 265 17.77 -1.57 4.60
N VAL A 266 18.06 -2.88 4.76
CA VAL A 266 18.86 -3.40 5.88
C VAL A 266 19.96 -4.34 5.37
N PRO A 267 21.12 -4.38 6.04
CA PRO A 267 22.16 -5.34 5.71
C PRO A 267 21.70 -6.77 6.02
N ALA A 268 22.29 -7.74 5.33
CA ALA A 268 22.02 -9.14 5.58
C ALA A 268 22.53 -9.57 6.97
N ASN A 269 21.63 -10.05 7.82
CA ASN A 269 21.95 -10.56 9.15
C ASN A 269 22.35 -12.03 9.08
N ARG A 270 23.41 -12.40 9.80
CA ARG A 270 23.96 -13.76 9.87
C ARG A 270 24.17 -14.15 11.32
N GLY A 271 24.13 -15.46 11.59
CA GLY A 271 24.39 -16.03 12.91
C GLY A 271 23.13 -16.25 13.73
N ALA A 272 23.30 -16.78 14.92
CA ALA A 272 22.24 -17.13 15.84
C ALA A 272 21.42 -15.91 16.27
N LYS A 273 20.10 -16.08 16.28
CA LYS A 273 19.13 -15.06 16.70
C LYS A 273 17.98 -15.72 17.44
N ILE A 274 17.69 -15.24 18.63
CA ILE A 274 16.58 -15.73 19.44
C ILE A 274 15.45 -14.70 19.37
N ASP A 275 14.28 -15.14 18.91
CA ASP A 275 13.02 -14.42 19.03
C ASP A 275 12.23 -14.94 20.24
N TYR A 276 11.52 -14.05 20.93
CA TYR A 276 10.79 -14.38 22.13
C TYR A 276 9.28 -14.27 21.89
N LEU A 277 8.55 -15.29 22.33
CA LEU A 277 7.09 -15.37 22.29
C LEU A 277 6.54 -15.50 23.71
N LEU A 278 5.59 -14.62 24.07
CA LEU A 278 4.87 -14.65 25.35
C LEU A 278 3.45 -15.18 25.12
N LEU A 279 3.04 -16.19 25.86
CA LEU A 279 1.68 -16.72 25.82
C LEU A 279 0.68 -15.68 26.33
N LYS A 280 -0.35 -15.38 25.54
CA LYS A 280 -1.42 -14.43 25.86
C LYS A 280 -2.77 -15.10 26.12
N GLY A 281 -2.97 -16.29 25.59
CA GLY A 281 -4.20 -17.07 25.80
C GLY A 281 -4.15 -18.46 25.16
N GLY A 282 -5.05 -19.35 25.58
CA GLY A 282 -5.11 -20.74 25.14
C GLY A 282 -4.22 -21.68 25.93
N ASP A 283 -3.86 -22.81 25.32
CA ASP A 283 -3.13 -23.87 26.00
C ASP A 283 -1.70 -23.47 26.37
N PRO A 284 -1.18 -23.92 27.53
CA PRO A 284 0.18 -23.65 27.97
C PRO A 284 1.23 -24.17 26.95
N VAL A 285 2.41 -23.57 26.96
CA VAL A 285 3.53 -23.90 26.09
C VAL A 285 4.84 -23.72 26.83
N GLN A 286 5.85 -24.57 26.56
CA GLN A 286 7.15 -24.51 27.22
C GLN A 286 8.32 -24.22 26.26
N LYS A 287 8.29 -24.76 25.04
CA LYS A 287 9.44 -24.73 24.13
C LYS A 287 9.12 -24.28 22.69
N ASP A 288 7.93 -24.63 22.19
CA ASP A 288 7.60 -24.49 20.78
C ASP A 288 6.16 -23.97 20.61
N PRO A 289 5.89 -22.94 19.81
CA PRO A 289 4.53 -22.43 19.63
C PRO A 289 3.53 -23.49 19.13
N LEU A 290 4.02 -24.54 18.47
CA LEU A 290 3.22 -25.67 17.99
C LEU A 290 3.24 -26.89 18.94
N GLU A 291 3.78 -26.74 20.15
CA GLU A 291 3.77 -27.82 21.17
C GLU A 291 2.36 -28.34 21.38
N ASP A 292 2.20 -29.67 21.42
CA ASP A 292 0.91 -30.39 21.52
C ASP A 292 -0.11 -30.12 20.38
N VAL A 293 0.34 -29.52 19.28
CA VAL A 293 -0.41 -29.50 18.03
C VAL A 293 0.02 -30.68 17.18
N ASP A 294 -0.91 -31.55 16.81
CA ASP A 294 -0.59 -32.58 15.82
C ASP A 294 -0.46 -31.98 14.44
N ILE A 295 0.79 -31.77 14.00
CA ILE A 295 1.11 -31.23 12.68
C ILE A 295 1.39 -32.32 11.64
N THR A 296 1.00 -33.59 11.93
CA THR A 296 1.22 -34.74 11.05
C THR A 296 -0.07 -35.15 10.33
N TRP A 297 0.05 -36.08 9.41
CA TRP A 297 -1.11 -36.65 8.73
C TRP A 297 -2.12 -37.35 9.66
N LYS A 298 -1.77 -37.70 10.92
CA LYS A 298 -2.70 -38.28 11.89
C LYS A 298 -3.94 -37.43 12.16
N ARG A 299 -3.83 -36.07 11.93
CA ARG A 299 -5.00 -35.19 12.08
C ARG A 299 -6.03 -35.31 10.95
N VAL A 300 -5.75 -36.13 9.93
CA VAL A 300 -6.66 -36.43 8.81
C VAL A 300 -7.04 -37.91 8.88
N GLN A 301 -8.34 -38.21 8.95
CA GLN A 301 -8.82 -39.60 9.00
C GLN A 301 -8.39 -40.40 7.77
N ASN A 302 -8.07 -41.67 7.94
CA ASN A 302 -7.69 -42.60 6.88
C ASN A 302 -6.44 -42.22 6.07
N SER A 303 -5.57 -41.38 6.60
CA SER A 303 -4.40 -40.83 5.90
C SER A 303 -3.12 -41.70 5.99
N GLY A 304 -3.12 -42.84 6.70
CA GLY A 304 -1.90 -43.64 6.92
C GLY A 304 -1.19 -44.07 5.64
N ALA A 305 -1.93 -44.46 4.60
CA ALA A 305 -1.36 -44.79 3.28
C ALA A 305 -0.73 -43.56 2.59
N VAL A 306 -1.33 -42.38 2.77
CA VAL A 306 -0.81 -41.10 2.23
C VAL A 306 0.51 -40.74 2.93
N GLN A 307 0.57 -40.82 4.24
CA GLN A 307 1.80 -40.60 5.01
C GLN A 307 2.96 -41.48 4.54
N ALA A 308 2.70 -42.79 4.33
CA ALA A 308 3.71 -43.70 3.81
C ALA A 308 4.21 -43.31 2.41
N GLN A 309 3.28 -42.94 1.50
CA GLN A 309 3.64 -42.48 0.15
C GLN A 309 4.45 -41.19 0.16
N VAL A 310 4.09 -40.18 1.01
CA VAL A 310 4.87 -38.94 1.16
C VAL A 310 6.32 -39.29 1.56
N ASN A 311 6.49 -40.19 2.54
CA ASN A 311 7.84 -40.59 3.00
C ASN A 311 8.62 -41.29 1.86
N GLN A 312 7.96 -42.14 1.07
CA GLN A 312 8.59 -42.81 -0.08
C GLN A 312 9.03 -41.77 -1.15
N VAL A 313 8.20 -40.79 -1.48
CA VAL A 313 8.56 -39.72 -2.45
C VAL A 313 9.76 -38.95 -1.95
N ILE A 314 9.79 -38.57 -0.67
CA ILE A 314 10.92 -37.83 -0.08
C ILE A 314 12.20 -38.68 -0.13
N ALA A 315 12.13 -39.96 0.27
CA ALA A 315 13.28 -40.86 0.29
C ALA A 315 13.83 -41.19 -1.12
N GLY A 316 12.95 -41.25 -2.11
CA GLY A 316 13.29 -41.54 -3.51
C GLY A 316 13.70 -40.32 -4.33
N PHE A 317 13.65 -39.11 -3.79
CA PHE A 317 13.97 -37.89 -4.52
C PHE A 317 15.45 -37.79 -4.93
N LYS A 318 15.68 -37.56 -6.23
CA LYS A 318 17.01 -37.38 -6.80
C LYS A 318 17.19 -35.94 -7.23
N PRO A 319 18.06 -35.13 -6.58
CA PRO A 319 18.24 -33.70 -6.89
C PRO A 319 18.69 -33.39 -8.31
N ASP A 320 19.42 -34.30 -8.96
CA ASP A 320 19.85 -34.19 -10.35
C ASP A 320 18.78 -34.63 -11.37
N GLN A 321 17.76 -35.37 -10.91
CA GLN A 321 16.66 -35.89 -11.73
C GLN A 321 15.29 -35.66 -11.07
N PRO A 322 14.86 -34.43 -10.81
CA PRO A 322 13.60 -34.18 -10.07
C PRO A 322 12.38 -34.81 -10.77
N ALA A 323 12.36 -34.86 -12.11
CA ALA A 323 11.26 -35.41 -12.89
C ALA A 323 11.02 -36.93 -12.64
N ALA A 324 12.03 -37.66 -12.16
CA ALA A 324 11.88 -39.07 -11.79
C ALA A 324 10.87 -39.28 -10.65
N SER A 325 10.58 -38.23 -9.84
CA SER A 325 9.58 -38.28 -8.76
C SER A 325 8.14 -38.08 -9.25
N VAL A 326 7.93 -37.65 -10.50
CA VAL A 326 6.60 -37.28 -11.03
C VAL A 326 5.60 -38.43 -10.99
N PRO A 327 5.93 -39.68 -11.41
CA PRO A 327 4.97 -40.79 -11.36
C PRO A 327 4.49 -41.07 -9.94
N ALA A 328 5.40 -40.99 -8.93
CA ALA A 328 5.04 -41.20 -7.52
C ALA A 328 4.21 -40.06 -6.96
N LEU A 329 4.50 -38.80 -7.37
CA LEU A 329 3.69 -37.64 -7.00
C LEU A 329 2.27 -37.70 -7.61
N VAL A 330 2.12 -38.22 -8.83
CA VAL A 330 0.80 -38.42 -9.47
C VAL A 330 -0.01 -39.47 -8.70
N GLN A 331 0.62 -40.56 -8.26
CA GLN A 331 -0.03 -41.56 -7.40
C GLN A 331 -0.43 -40.97 -6.04
N LEU A 332 0.45 -40.18 -5.41
CA LEU A 332 0.18 -39.47 -4.16
C LEU A 332 -1.00 -38.50 -4.32
N TYR A 333 -1.06 -37.74 -5.41
CA TYR A 333 -2.18 -36.86 -5.73
C TYR A 333 -3.51 -37.60 -5.77
N GLY A 334 -3.53 -38.76 -6.42
CA GLY A 334 -4.70 -39.64 -6.47
C GLY A 334 -5.08 -40.18 -5.08
N ALA A 335 -4.09 -40.54 -4.25
CA ALA A 335 -4.32 -41.03 -2.89
C ALA A 335 -4.91 -39.95 -1.97
N ILE A 336 -4.37 -38.71 -2.02
CA ILE A 336 -4.90 -37.55 -1.28
C ILE A 336 -6.34 -37.24 -1.73
N GLY A 337 -6.62 -37.36 -3.03
CA GLY A 337 -7.97 -37.13 -3.60
C GLY A 337 -9.05 -38.10 -3.11
N LYS A 338 -8.68 -39.22 -2.46
CA LYS A 338 -9.62 -40.17 -1.83
C LYS A 338 -9.97 -39.79 -0.39
N LEU A 339 -9.25 -38.83 0.21
CA LEU A 339 -9.56 -38.30 1.55
C LEU A 339 -10.68 -37.27 1.48
N ASP A 340 -11.15 -36.82 2.63
CA ASP A 340 -12.12 -35.72 2.70
C ASP A 340 -11.57 -34.43 2.12
N THR A 341 -11.95 -34.09 0.88
CA THR A 341 -11.50 -32.90 0.16
C THR A 341 -12.11 -31.59 0.67
N THR A 342 -13.05 -31.64 1.63
CA THR A 342 -13.54 -30.43 2.33
C THR A 342 -12.60 -30.02 3.47
N ASN A 343 -11.75 -30.94 3.93
CA ASN A 343 -10.72 -30.66 4.93
C ASN A 343 -9.66 -29.71 4.36
N ILE A 344 -9.40 -28.61 5.07
CA ILE A 344 -8.48 -27.56 4.62
C ILE A 344 -7.05 -28.07 4.39
N TYR A 345 -6.58 -29.02 5.19
CA TYR A 345 -5.24 -29.60 5.06
C TYR A 345 -5.15 -30.50 3.83
N VAL A 346 -6.15 -31.34 3.60
CA VAL A 346 -6.23 -32.20 2.40
C VAL A 346 -6.21 -31.32 1.14
N LYS A 347 -7.03 -30.26 1.13
CA LYS A 347 -7.06 -29.31 0.02
C LYS A 347 -5.70 -28.64 -0.21
N ALA A 348 -5.07 -28.15 0.86
CA ALA A 348 -3.75 -27.49 0.76
C ALA A 348 -2.66 -28.48 0.28
N LYS A 349 -2.60 -29.70 0.83
CA LYS A 349 -1.61 -30.70 0.43
C LYS A 349 -1.78 -31.17 -1.00
N ARG A 350 -3.02 -31.25 -1.48
CA ARG A 350 -3.29 -31.59 -2.89
C ARG A 350 -2.73 -30.51 -3.82
N GLN A 351 -2.92 -29.22 -3.48
CA GLN A 351 -2.36 -28.11 -4.24
C GLN A 351 -0.82 -28.10 -4.18
N GLU A 352 -0.22 -28.42 -3.03
CA GLU A 352 1.23 -28.52 -2.89
C GLU A 352 1.79 -29.64 -3.79
N VAL A 353 1.12 -30.80 -3.91
CA VAL A 353 1.53 -31.88 -4.83
C VAL A 353 1.42 -31.45 -6.29
N GLU A 354 0.34 -30.75 -6.68
CA GLU A 354 0.21 -30.17 -8.04
C GLU A 354 1.39 -29.24 -8.36
N MET A 355 1.74 -28.36 -7.41
CA MET A 355 2.88 -27.45 -7.53
C MET A 355 4.20 -28.22 -7.67
N LEU A 356 4.41 -29.26 -6.87
CA LEU A 356 5.61 -30.10 -6.90
C LEU A 356 5.75 -30.85 -8.23
N ILE A 357 4.67 -31.41 -8.79
CA ILE A 357 4.67 -32.03 -10.11
C ILE A 357 5.17 -31.02 -11.17
N ARG A 358 4.61 -29.80 -11.14
CA ARG A 358 5.03 -28.72 -12.05
C ARG A 358 6.51 -28.34 -11.86
N GLN A 359 6.97 -28.23 -10.60
CA GLN A 359 8.36 -27.89 -10.28
C GLN A 359 9.34 -28.97 -10.73
N CYS A 360 9.02 -30.26 -10.47
CA CYS A 360 9.84 -31.40 -10.89
C CYS A 360 9.98 -31.53 -12.40
N LEU A 361 8.94 -31.19 -13.16
CA LEU A 361 8.97 -31.13 -14.62
C LEU A 361 9.67 -29.89 -15.17
N GLY A 362 9.93 -28.87 -14.34
CA GLY A 362 10.31 -27.56 -14.85
C GLY A 362 9.28 -26.99 -15.82
N LEU A 363 8.01 -27.37 -15.68
CA LEU A 363 6.93 -27.01 -16.60
C LEU A 363 6.63 -25.51 -16.53
N TYR A 364 6.80 -24.86 -17.66
CA TYR A 364 6.56 -23.43 -17.83
C TYR A 364 5.36 -23.21 -18.75
N PHE A 365 4.46 -22.33 -18.39
CA PHE A 365 3.33 -21.90 -19.20
C PHE A 365 2.84 -20.52 -18.77
N GLU A 366 2.56 -19.68 -19.76
CA GLU A 366 1.97 -18.35 -19.57
C GLU A 366 1.12 -17.96 -20.78
N THR A 367 0.26 -16.97 -20.60
CA THR A 367 -0.48 -16.32 -21.69
C THR A 367 -0.28 -14.83 -21.60
N ASN A 368 0.19 -14.23 -22.67
CA ASN A 368 0.51 -12.82 -22.76
C ASN A 368 -0.38 -12.15 -23.80
N PRO A 369 -1.13 -11.10 -23.45
CA PRO A 369 -1.86 -10.28 -24.41
C PRO A 369 -0.90 -9.34 -25.14
N ALA A 370 -1.30 -8.89 -26.32
CA ALA A 370 -0.52 -7.93 -27.13
C ALA A 370 -0.45 -6.52 -26.48
N ASP A 371 -1.37 -6.23 -25.56
CA ASP A 371 -1.42 -4.96 -24.80
C ASP A 371 -1.81 -5.24 -23.34
N TYR A 372 -1.41 -4.36 -22.41
CA TYR A 372 -1.68 -4.51 -20.98
C TYR A 372 -3.15 -4.23 -20.58
N ALA A 373 -3.94 -3.63 -21.47
CA ALA A 373 -5.31 -3.21 -21.16
C ALA A 373 -6.28 -3.51 -22.31
N ALA A 374 -7.56 -3.69 -21.96
CA ALA A 374 -8.65 -3.74 -22.94
C ALA A 374 -9.91 -3.11 -22.35
N THR A 375 -10.85 -2.72 -23.21
CA THR A 375 -12.17 -2.26 -22.80
C THR A 375 -13.20 -3.40 -22.83
N PRO A 376 -14.35 -3.27 -22.13
CA PRO A 376 -15.42 -4.25 -22.24
C PRO A 376 -15.89 -4.43 -23.68
N GLY A 377 -15.98 -5.68 -24.16
CA GLY A 377 -16.35 -6.03 -25.52
C GLY A 377 -15.21 -6.04 -26.54
N GLU A 378 -14.01 -5.58 -26.19
CA GLU A 378 -12.84 -5.59 -27.08
C GLU A 378 -12.34 -7.00 -27.34
N THR A 379 -11.94 -7.29 -28.59
CA THR A 379 -11.24 -8.53 -28.96
C THR A 379 -9.74 -8.29 -28.97
N ILE A 380 -9.03 -9.02 -28.13
CA ILE A 380 -7.58 -8.90 -27.95
C ILE A 380 -6.84 -10.13 -28.50
N LYS A 381 -5.66 -9.90 -29.05
CA LYS A 381 -4.71 -10.97 -29.42
C LYS A 381 -3.96 -11.40 -28.18
N ILE A 382 -3.81 -12.70 -27.99
CA ILE A 382 -3.04 -13.32 -26.91
C ILE A 382 -2.14 -14.40 -27.44
N THR A 383 -1.00 -14.64 -26.83
CA THR A 383 -0.10 -15.75 -27.17
C THR A 383 0.13 -16.61 -25.93
N THR A 384 -0.18 -17.88 -26.06
CA THR A 384 0.15 -18.88 -25.04
C THR A 384 1.51 -19.47 -25.31
N ASN A 385 2.38 -19.51 -24.33
CA ASN A 385 3.72 -20.07 -24.37
C ASN A 385 3.80 -21.22 -23.35
N VAL A 386 4.23 -22.41 -23.83
CA VAL A 386 4.36 -23.62 -23.01
C VAL A 386 5.68 -24.32 -23.29
N VAL A 387 6.38 -24.71 -22.22
CA VAL A 387 7.62 -25.49 -22.31
C VAL A 387 7.63 -26.58 -21.23
N ASN A 388 7.84 -27.82 -21.60
CA ASN A 388 8.24 -28.89 -20.70
C ASN A 388 9.78 -29.01 -20.72
N ARG A 389 10.46 -28.76 -19.58
CA ARG A 389 11.92 -28.83 -19.54
C ARG A 389 12.47 -30.23 -19.27
N ALA A 390 11.62 -31.14 -18.77
CA ALA A 390 12.02 -32.50 -18.43
C ALA A 390 11.78 -33.46 -19.58
N ASP A 391 12.61 -34.49 -19.66
CA ASP A 391 12.35 -35.65 -20.51
C ASP A 391 11.35 -36.59 -19.82
N SER A 392 10.09 -36.15 -19.85
CA SER A 392 8.94 -36.84 -19.22
C SER A 392 7.70 -36.63 -20.08
N PRO A 393 6.85 -37.69 -20.29
CA PRO A 393 5.65 -37.55 -21.10
C PRO A 393 4.66 -36.53 -20.51
N VAL A 394 4.45 -35.44 -21.23
CA VAL A 394 3.46 -34.40 -20.88
C VAL A 394 2.71 -34.03 -22.17
N THR A 395 1.39 -34.00 -22.10
CA THR A 395 0.55 -33.55 -23.21
C THR A 395 -0.23 -32.31 -22.77
N LEU A 396 -0.13 -31.22 -23.53
CA LEU A 396 -1.05 -30.08 -23.38
C LEU A 396 -2.37 -30.44 -24.03
N VAL A 397 -3.36 -30.78 -23.22
CA VAL A 397 -4.67 -31.24 -23.69
C VAL A 397 -5.54 -30.08 -24.12
N ARG A 398 -5.60 -29.01 -23.31
CA ARG A 398 -6.61 -27.96 -23.48
C ARG A 398 -6.13 -26.64 -22.83
N VAL A 399 -6.53 -25.54 -23.45
CA VAL A 399 -6.43 -24.20 -22.85
C VAL A 399 -7.79 -23.53 -22.85
N GLN A 400 -8.27 -23.10 -21.70
CA GLN A 400 -9.56 -22.43 -21.52
C GLN A 400 -9.35 -21.05 -20.85
N TYR A 401 -9.96 -20.02 -21.44
CA TYR A 401 -9.88 -18.66 -20.92
C TYR A 401 -11.16 -18.29 -20.17
N SER A 402 -11.06 -17.43 -19.17
CA SER A 402 -12.21 -16.96 -18.38
C SER A 402 -13.25 -16.17 -19.22
N THR A 403 -12.90 -15.78 -20.45
CA THR A 403 -13.82 -15.20 -21.45
C THR A 403 -14.77 -16.21 -22.07
N GLY A 404 -14.64 -17.50 -21.76
CA GLY A 404 -15.40 -18.61 -22.36
C GLY A 404 -14.74 -19.23 -23.59
N LYS A 405 -13.67 -18.64 -24.16
CA LYS A 405 -12.89 -19.26 -25.24
C LYS A 405 -12.20 -20.53 -24.71
N ASP A 406 -12.37 -21.60 -25.46
CA ASP A 406 -11.92 -22.94 -25.10
C ASP A 406 -11.35 -23.65 -26.32
N THR A 407 -10.17 -24.27 -26.17
CA THR A 407 -9.51 -24.95 -27.28
C THR A 407 -8.85 -26.24 -26.82
N THR A 408 -9.24 -27.33 -27.42
CA THR A 408 -8.58 -28.64 -27.29
C THR A 408 -7.41 -28.71 -28.26
N LEU A 409 -6.20 -29.01 -27.76
CA LEU A 409 -4.95 -28.97 -28.49
C LEU A 409 -4.34 -30.39 -28.67
N ASN A 410 -4.29 -31.19 -27.60
CA ASN A 410 -3.69 -32.53 -27.57
C ASN A 410 -2.25 -32.55 -28.09
N ILE A 411 -1.41 -31.58 -27.71
CA ILE A 411 -0.03 -31.44 -28.15
C ILE A 411 0.89 -32.17 -27.18
N ALA A 412 1.60 -33.21 -27.65
CA ALA A 412 2.67 -33.83 -26.86
C ALA A 412 3.87 -32.87 -26.79
N LEU A 413 4.31 -32.55 -25.57
CA LEU A 413 5.40 -31.62 -25.33
C LEU A 413 6.73 -32.34 -25.37
N LYS A 414 7.60 -32.01 -26.33
CA LYS A 414 8.98 -32.47 -26.36
C LYS A 414 9.83 -31.74 -25.35
N PRO A 415 10.87 -32.35 -24.79
CA PRO A 415 11.78 -31.69 -23.85
C PRO A 415 12.40 -30.41 -24.43
N ASN A 416 12.28 -29.28 -23.70
CA ASN A 416 12.80 -27.99 -24.12
C ASN A 416 12.27 -27.41 -25.45
N ASP A 417 11.23 -28.02 -26.02
CA ASP A 417 10.56 -27.48 -27.21
C ASP A 417 9.53 -26.41 -26.79
N VAL A 418 9.58 -25.26 -27.48
CA VAL A 418 8.72 -24.12 -27.17
C VAL A 418 7.46 -24.18 -28.02
N ILE A 419 6.31 -24.34 -27.39
CA ILE A 419 5.02 -24.22 -28.04
C ILE A 419 4.50 -22.79 -27.90
N LEU A 420 4.44 -22.08 -29.02
CA LEU A 420 3.81 -20.75 -29.13
C LEU A 420 2.47 -20.90 -29.85
N TRP A 421 1.39 -20.56 -29.19
CA TRP A 421 0.05 -20.65 -29.73
C TRP A 421 -0.68 -19.31 -29.66
N PRO A 422 -0.71 -18.54 -30.77
CA PRO A 422 -1.46 -17.30 -30.86
C PRO A 422 -2.96 -17.56 -31.03
N THR A 423 -3.79 -16.76 -30.36
CA THR A 423 -5.24 -16.76 -30.51
C THR A 423 -5.82 -15.39 -30.19
N SER A 424 -7.15 -15.26 -30.30
CA SER A 424 -7.86 -14.06 -29.87
C SER A 424 -8.97 -14.42 -28.91
N VAL A 425 -9.20 -13.55 -27.93
CA VAL A 425 -10.31 -13.65 -26.97
C VAL A 425 -11.07 -12.33 -26.92
N THR A 426 -12.38 -12.42 -26.72
CA THR A 426 -13.22 -11.22 -26.56
C THR A 426 -13.50 -11.00 -25.07
N VAL A 427 -13.16 -9.83 -24.56
CA VAL A 427 -13.49 -9.43 -23.19
C VAL A 427 -15.02 -9.31 -23.07
N PRO A 428 -15.66 -9.88 -22.04
CA PRO A 428 -17.10 -9.76 -21.87
C PRO A 428 -17.54 -8.28 -21.82
N LYS A 429 -18.65 -7.95 -22.47
CA LYS A 429 -19.23 -6.59 -22.38
C LYS A 429 -19.60 -6.18 -20.95
N THR A 430 -19.84 -7.16 -20.07
CA THR A 430 -20.14 -6.99 -18.64
C THR A 430 -18.92 -6.99 -17.76
N ALA A 431 -17.70 -7.02 -18.33
CA ALA A 431 -16.46 -6.98 -17.54
C ALA A 431 -16.37 -5.67 -16.75
N LYS A 432 -16.07 -5.79 -15.48
CA LYS A 432 -15.88 -4.61 -14.60
C LYS A 432 -14.52 -3.97 -14.87
N ILE A 433 -14.47 -2.65 -14.75
CA ILE A 433 -13.21 -1.90 -14.76
C ILE A 433 -12.33 -2.37 -13.59
N SER A 434 -11.03 -2.53 -13.87
CA SER A 434 -10.05 -3.08 -12.93
C SER A 434 -9.62 -2.05 -11.87
N GLN A 435 -10.59 -1.54 -11.11
CA GLN A 435 -10.30 -0.72 -9.92
C GLN A 435 -10.02 -1.66 -8.73
N PRO A 436 -9.05 -1.38 -7.85
CA PRO A 436 -8.89 -2.13 -6.62
C PRO A 436 -10.21 -2.21 -5.83
N TYR A 437 -10.63 -3.41 -5.41
CA TYR A 437 -11.96 -3.64 -4.84
C TYR A 437 -12.25 -2.78 -3.59
N TRP A 438 -11.21 -2.44 -2.83
CA TRP A 438 -11.31 -1.58 -1.64
C TRP A 438 -11.39 -0.08 -1.98
N LEU A 439 -11.13 0.30 -3.24
CA LEU A 439 -11.23 1.67 -3.77
C LEU A 439 -12.42 1.87 -4.74
N GLU A 440 -13.30 0.87 -4.89
CA GLU A 440 -14.52 1.00 -5.71
C GLU A 440 -15.53 1.98 -5.10
N LYS A 441 -15.52 2.14 -3.79
CA LYS A 441 -16.39 3.05 -3.03
C LYS A 441 -15.58 4.07 -2.25
N PRO A 442 -16.15 5.26 -1.97
CA PRO A 442 -15.51 6.23 -1.09
C PRO A 442 -15.21 5.64 0.29
N LEU A 443 -14.14 6.11 0.90
CA LEU A 443 -13.78 5.79 2.29
C LEU A 443 -14.90 6.25 3.25
N ASP A 444 -15.28 5.40 4.21
CA ASP A 444 -16.18 5.75 5.30
C ASP A 444 -15.36 5.91 6.59
N LYS A 445 -14.99 7.14 6.91
CA LYS A 445 -14.11 7.49 8.05
C LYS A 445 -12.80 6.70 8.00
N GLY A 446 -12.61 5.75 8.88
CA GLY A 446 -11.42 4.91 8.97
C GLY A 446 -11.55 3.52 8.33
N LEU A 447 -12.52 3.30 7.41
CA LEU A 447 -12.82 1.97 6.88
C LEU A 447 -13.09 1.97 5.38
N PHE A 448 -12.44 1.10 4.63
CA PHE A 448 -12.79 0.82 3.24
C PHE A 448 -14.15 0.09 3.14
N GLN A 449 -14.99 0.52 2.22
CA GLN A 449 -16.31 -0.06 2.01
C GLN A 449 -16.25 -1.21 1.01
N VAL A 450 -16.45 -2.45 1.46
CA VAL A 450 -16.43 -3.66 0.64
C VAL A 450 -17.69 -4.48 0.92
N ASP A 451 -18.55 -4.66 -0.10
CA ASP A 451 -19.80 -5.40 0.07
C ASP A 451 -19.62 -6.92 -0.01
N ASN A 452 -18.68 -7.38 -0.81
CA ASN A 452 -18.46 -8.80 -1.01
C ASN A 452 -17.53 -9.36 0.08
N GLN A 453 -18.11 -10.11 1.02
CA GLN A 453 -17.37 -10.76 2.12
C GLN A 453 -16.18 -11.59 1.64
N GLN A 454 -16.24 -12.21 0.47
CA GLN A 454 -15.17 -13.07 -0.03
C GLN A 454 -13.94 -12.31 -0.51
N LEU A 455 -14.08 -11.02 -0.86
CA LEU A 455 -12.95 -10.15 -1.21
C LEU A 455 -12.20 -9.65 0.02
N ILE A 456 -12.89 -9.55 1.18
CA ILE A 456 -12.24 -9.13 2.43
C ILE A 456 -11.13 -10.12 2.78
N GLY A 457 -9.95 -9.59 3.03
CA GLY A 457 -8.73 -10.35 3.27
C GLY A 457 -7.82 -10.48 2.07
N LEU A 458 -8.31 -10.33 0.85
CA LEU A 458 -7.45 -10.46 -0.34
C LEU A 458 -6.49 -9.26 -0.46
N PRO A 459 -5.23 -9.50 -0.81
CA PRO A 459 -4.27 -8.42 -1.03
C PRO A 459 -4.56 -7.64 -2.31
N GLU A 460 -5.08 -8.30 -3.34
CA GLU A 460 -5.37 -7.76 -4.67
C GLU A 460 -6.69 -8.32 -5.20
N ASN A 461 -7.20 -7.70 -6.25
CA ASN A 461 -8.33 -8.24 -7.00
C ASN A 461 -7.99 -9.62 -7.60
N PRO A 462 -8.98 -10.49 -7.79
CA PRO A 462 -8.82 -11.58 -8.74
C PRO A 462 -8.41 -11.05 -10.11
N ALA A 463 -7.60 -11.82 -10.84
CA ALA A 463 -7.13 -11.41 -12.16
C ALA A 463 -8.29 -11.12 -13.12
N ALA A 464 -8.19 -10.02 -13.88
CA ALA A 464 -9.21 -9.60 -14.85
C ALA A 464 -9.46 -10.67 -15.94
N LEU A 465 -8.41 -11.42 -16.28
CA LEU A 465 -8.48 -12.51 -17.25
C LEU A 465 -7.57 -13.65 -16.79
N THR A 466 -8.08 -14.89 -16.81
CA THR A 466 -7.33 -16.10 -16.47
C THR A 466 -7.30 -17.10 -17.60
N ALA A 467 -6.24 -17.90 -17.66
CA ALA A 467 -6.11 -19.06 -18.54
C ALA A 467 -5.95 -20.33 -17.68
N ASN A 468 -6.73 -21.36 -18.00
CA ASN A 468 -6.67 -22.69 -17.40
C ASN A 468 -6.01 -23.65 -18.40
N TYR A 469 -4.89 -24.21 -18.02
CA TYR A 469 -4.10 -25.14 -18.82
C TYR A 469 -4.33 -26.55 -18.29
N THR A 470 -4.90 -27.42 -19.12
CA THR A 470 -5.08 -28.81 -18.76
C THR A 470 -3.99 -29.65 -19.43
N PHE A 471 -3.18 -30.30 -18.61
CA PHE A 471 -2.14 -31.24 -19.05
C PHE A 471 -2.52 -32.66 -18.69
N ASP A 472 -2.17 -33.61 -19.53
CA ASP A 472 -2.06 -35.02 -19.18
C ASP A 472 -0.60 -35.30 -18.79
N ILE A 473 -0.40 -35.74 -17.54
CA ILE A 473 0.91 -36.04 -16.96
C ILE A 473 0.84 -37.45 -16.39
N SER A 474 1.54 -38.39 -16.97
CA SER A 474 1.54 -39.81 -16.58
C SER A 474 0.13 -40.41 -16.50
N GLY A 475 -0.76 -40.05 -17.44
CA GLY A 475 -2.14 -40.54 -17.51
C GLY A 475 -3.14 -39.88 -16.56
N GLN A 476 -2.72 -38.90 -15.81
CA GLN A 476 -3.59 -38.10 -14.95
C GLN A 476 -3.72 -36.67 -15.46
N ARG A 477 -4.95 -36.15 -15.51
CA ARG A 477 -5.20 -34.77 -15.89
C ARG A 477 -5.02 -33.79 -14.73
N PHE A 478 -4.27 -32.70 -14.97
CA PHE A 478 -4.05 -31.59 -14.09
C PHE A 478 -4.46 -30.31 -14.78
N THR A 479 -5.18 -29.43 -14.05
CA THR A 479 -5.56 -28.12 -14.57
C THR A 479 -4.95 -27.02 -13.70
N PHE A 480 -4.05 -26.25 -14.30
CA PHE A 480 -3.39 -25.12 -13.65
C PHE A 480 -4.01 -23.82 -14.14
N SER A 481 -4.48 -22.99 -13.20
CA SER A 481 -5.01 -21.66 -13.51
C SER A 481 -3.92 -20.61 -13.34
N ARG A 482 -3.81 -19.70 -14.30
CA ARG A 482 -2.90 -18.56 -14.22
C ARG A 482 -3.56 -17.29 -14.72
N PRO A 483 -3.18 -16.11 -14.15
CA PRO A 483 -3.55 -14.83 -14.72
C PRO A 483 -2.95 -14.68 -16.11
N VAL A 484 -3.69 -14.05 -17.01
CA VAL A 484 -3.16 -13.49 -18.26
C VAL A 484 -2.42 -12.20 -17.88
N VAL A 485 -1.14 -12.11 -18.27
CA VAL A 485 -0.24 -11.03 -17.83
C VAL A 485 0.46 -10.44 -19.04
N TYR A 486 0.43 -9.12 -19.17
CA TYR A 486 1.19 -8.44 -20.22
C TYR A 486 2.68 -8.53 -19.93
N LYS A 487 3.43 -8.85 -20.97
CA LYS A 487 4.89 -8.94 -20.96
C LYS A 487 5.49 -8.07 -22.06
N SER A 488 6.46 -7.27 -21.72
CA SER A 488 7.29 -6.51 -22.66
C SER A 488 8.76 -6.68 -22.33
N THR A 489 9.62 -6.29 -23.28
CA THR A 489 11.07 -6.30 -23.08
C THR A 489 11.57 -4.85 -23.08
N ASP A 490 12.26 -4.48 -22.03
CA ASP A 490 13.00 -3.24 -21.91
C ASP A 490 14.50 -3.50 -22.13
N ALA A 491 15.18 -2.60 -22.83
CA ALA A 491 16.60 -2.79 -23.16
C ALA A 491 17.54 -2.74 -21.93
N VAL A 492 17.11 -2.12 -20.83
CA VAL A 492 17.88 -1.98 -19.59
C VAL A 492 17.43 -2.97 -18.52
N ASP A 493 16.10 -3.08 -18.33
CA ASP A 493 15.52 -3.84 -17.23
C ASP A 493 15.12 -5.28 -17.62
N GLY A 494 15.18 -5.65 -18.92
CA GLY A 494 14.87 -6.98 -19.43
C GLY A 494 13.35 -7.24 -19.54
N GLU A 495 12.88 -8.39 -19.08
CA GLU A 495 11.45 -8.73 -19.10
C GLU A 495 10.68 -7.96 -18.03
N ILE A 496 9.70 -7.16 -18.46
CA ILE A 496 8.78 -6.43 -17.59
C ILE A 496 7.40 -7.06 -17.66
N TYR A 497 6.86 -7.39 -16.49
CA TYR A 497 5.52 -7.93 -16.33
C TYR A 497 4.58 -6.89 -15.74
N ARG A 498 3.37 -6.80 -16.31
CA ARG A 498 2.32 -5.88 -15.85
C ARG A 498 0.97 -6.62 -15.78
N PRO A 499 0.15 -6.42 -14.75
CA PRO A 499 -1.21 -6.96 -14.71
C PRO A 499 -1.98 -6.57 -15.97
N PHE A 500 -2.73 -7.51 -16.54
CA PHE A 500 -3.72 -7.19 -17.56
C PHE A 500 -4.95 -6.58 -16.88
N ILE A 501 -5.47 -5.49 -17.42
CA ILE A 501 -6.57 -4.73 -16.83
C ILE A 501 -7.71 -4.49 -17.84
N ILE A 502 -8.92 -4.29 -17.30
CA ILE A 502 -10.07 -3.75 -18.03
C ILE A 502 -10.14 -2.25 -17.70
N GLN A 503 -10.17 -1.41 -18.74
CA GLN A 503 -10.18 0.05 -18.61
C GLN A 503 -11.42 0.67 -19.25
N PRO A 504 -11.80 1.92 -18.88
CA PRO A 504 -12.86 2.67 -19.56
C PRO A 504 -12.51 2.97 -21.02
N ASP A 505 -13.53 3.22 -21.86
CA ASP A 505 -13.31 3.60 -23.27
C ASP A 505 -12.57 4.93 -23.39
N VAL A 506 -12.79 5.84 -22.46
CA VAL A 506 -12.10 7.12 -22.36
C VAL A 506 -11.93 7.52 -20.90
N THR A 507 -10.82 8.16 -20.59
CA THR A 507 -10.54 8.78 -19.28
C THR A 507 -10.20 10.26 -19.45
N ALA A 508 -10.40 11.06 -18.39
CA ALA A 508 -10.03 12.45 -18.35
C ALA A 508 -9.21 12.77 -17.09
N ASN A 509 -8.04 13.35 -17.27
CA ASN A 509 -7.19 13.79 -16.16
C ASN A 509 -7.12 15.31 -16.13
N LEU A 510 -7.68 15.92 -15.08
CA LEU A 510 -7.42 17.34 -14.78
C LEU A 510 -5.96 17.50 -14.37
N ILE A 511 -5.30 18.56 -14.91
CA ILE A 511 -3.90 18.86 -14.60
C ILE A 511 -3.80 19.31 -13.14
N GLU A 512 -4.71 20.21 -12.72
CA GLU A 512 -4.79 20.69 -11.35
C GLU A 512 -5.81 19.88 -10.54
N ARG A 513 -5.45 19.52 -9.30
CA ARG A 513 -6.35 18.83 -8.37
C ARG A 513 -7.16 19.76 -7.49
N VAL A 514 -6.68 20.99 -7.34
CA VAL A 514 -7.33 22.04 -6.53
C VAL A 514 -7.22 23.35 -7.29
N PHE A 515 -8.33 24.04 -7.44
CA PHE A 515 -8.39 25.41 -7.94
C PHE A 515 -8.79 26.33 -6.80
N THR A 516 -7.91 27.25 -6.41
CA THR A 516 -8.19 28.26 -5.38
C THR A 516 -8.47 29.60 -6.03
N PHE A 517 -9.50 30.32 -5.60
CA PHE A 517 -9.90 31.62 -6.14
C PHE A 517 -9.99 32.63 -5.00
N ALA A 518 -9.12 33.63 -5.02
CA ALA A 518 -9.14 34.74 -4.07
C ALA A 518 -10.21 35.77 -4.40
N ASP A 519 -10.60 35.87 -5.68
CA ASP A 519 -11.57 36.80 -6.21
C ASP A 519 -12.38 36.14 -7.35
N ASN A 520 -13.06 36.94 -8.18
CA ASN A 520 -13.84 36.46 -9.32
C ASN A 520 -13.01 36.38 -10.62
N THR A 521 -11.69 36.52 -10.56
CA THR A 521 -10.81 36.40 -11.72
C THR A 521 -10.89 34.99 -12.29
N PRO A 522 -11.22 34.83 -13.60
CA PRO A 522 -11.29 33.53 -14.22
C PRO A 522 -9.96 32.79 -14.20
N LYS A 523 -10.01 31.45 -14.04
CA LYS A 523 -8.87 30.55 -14.27
C LYS A 523 -9.21 29.50 -15.32
N THR A 524 -8.18 28.95 -15.96
CA THR A 524 -8.34 27.83 -16.90
C THR A 524 -8.28 26.50 -16.17
N ALA A 525 -9.16 25.57 -16.53
CA ALA A 525 -9.09 24.18 -16.16
C ALA A 525 -8.65 23.37 -17.38
N ASP A 526 -7.41 22.98 -17.37
CA ASP A 526 -6.82 22.13 -18.41
C ASP A 526 -6.95 20.67 -18.03
N LEU A 527 -7.31 19.84 -19.01
CA LEU A 527 -7.39 18.40 -18.83
C LEU A 527 -6.93 17.65 -20.08
N VAL A 528 -6.55 16.41 -19.90
CA VAL A 528 -6.15 15.49 -20.97
C VAL A 528 -7.12 14.33 -21.02
N LEU A 529 -7.81 14.18 -22.15
CA LEU A 529 -8.57 12.99 -22.50
C LEU A 529 -7.61 11.93 -23.02
N LYS A 530 -7.86 10.66 -22.69
CA LYS A 530 -7.09 9.53 -23.21
C LYS A 530 -8.00 8.40 -23.64
N ALA A 531 -7.79 7.91 -24.88
CA ALA A 531 -8.53 6.79 -25.44
C ALA A 531 -8.14 5.46 -24.83
N GLY A 532 -9.11 4.70 -24.31
CA GLY A 532 -8.94 3.32 -23.87
C GLY A 532 -9.08 2.29 -24.99
N ARG A 533 -9.73 2.65 -26.09
CA ARG A 533 -9.86 1.86 -27.31
C ARG A 533 -9.74 2.73 -28.57
N ALA A 534 -9.66 2.12 -29.75
CA ALA A 534 -9.68 2.87 -31.00
C ALA A 534 -11.09 3.43 -31.31
N ASN A 535 -11.14 4.52 -32.07
CA ASN A 535 -12.35 5.18 -32.56
C ASN A 535 -13.32 5.53 -31.43
N VAL A 536 -12.87 6.33 -30.46
CA VAL A 536 -13.71 6.87 -29.39
C VAL A 536 -13.99 8.34 -29.65
N SER A 537 -15.26 8.67 -29.85
CA SER A 537 -15.72 10.04 -30.03
C SER A 537 -16.89 10.37 -29.10
N GLY A 538 -17.09 11.65 -28.83
CA GLY A 538 -18.16 12.06 -27.93
C GLY A 538 -18.09 13.54 -27.56
N THR A 539 -18.74 13.85 -26.43
CA THR A 539 -18.80 15.19 -25.87
C THR A 539 -18.28 15.20 -24.45
N LEU A 540 -17.39 16.15 -24.19
CA LEU A 540 -16.85 16.45 -22.86
C LEU A 540 -17.64 17.63 -22.28
N THR A 541 -18.16 17.46 -21.09
CA THR A 541 -18.78 18.50 -20.26
C THR A 541 -18.15 18.53 -18.88
N MET A 542 -18.34 19.65 -18.18
CA MET A 542 -17.86 19.76 -16.79
C MET A 542 -19.05 20.06 -15.88
N THR A 543 -19.11 19.38 -14.73
CA THR A 543 -20.07 19.70 -13.66
C THR A 543 -19.39 20.51 -12.57
N VAL A 544 -20.09 21.50 -12.01
CA VAL A 544 -19.59 22.41 -10.95
C VAL A 544 -20.65 22.67 -9.90
N PRO A 545 -20.28 23.10 -8.69
CA PRO A 545 -21.23 23.55 -7.68
C PRO A 545 -21.98 24.83 -8.10
N ALA A 546 -22.99 25.19 -7.32
CA ALA A 546 -23.74 26.42 -7.55
C ALA A 546 -22.83 27.68 -7.49
N GLY A 547 -23.12 28.65 -8.37
CA GLY A 547 -22.41 29.93 -8.41
C GLY A 547 -21.12 29.92 -9.22
N TRP A 548 -20.82 28.84 -9.94
CA TRP A 548 -19.70 28.78 -10.90
C TRP A 548 -20.20 28.85 -12.34
N LYS A 549 -19.41 29.47 -13.22
CA LYS A 549 -19.62 29.49 -14.67
C LYS A 549 -18.51 28.75 -15.36
N ILE A 550 -18.87 27.97 -16.39
CA ILE A 550 -17.93 27.25 -17.26
C ILE A 550 -18.17 27.66 -18.70
N GLU A 551 -17.07 27.93 -19.40
CA GLU A 551 -17.03 28.23 -20.82
C GLU A 551 -15.89 27.50 -21.52
N PRO A 552 -16.16 26.82 -22.66
CA PRO A 552 -17.47 26.59 -23.27
C PRO A 552 -18.31 25.61 -22.43
N ALA A 553 -19.61 25.47 -22.71
CA ALA A 553 -20.50 24.54 -22.02
C ALA A 553 -20.13 23.07 -22.31
N SER A 554 -19.59 22.80 -23.50
CA SER A 554 -19.15 21.46 -23.92
C SER A 554 -18.09 21.57 -25.01
N LEU A 555 -17.27 20.52 -25.15
CA LEU A 555 -16.27 20.34 -26.19
C LEU A 555 -16.44 18.98 -26.84
N PRO A 556 -16.40 18.84 -28.19
CA PRO A 556 -16.34 17.56 -28.85
C PRO A 556 -14.93 16.97 -28.74
N PHE A 557 -14.84 15.63 -28.76
CA PHE A 557 -13.58 14.90 -28.89
C PHE A 557 -13.70 13.73 -29.88
N ASP A 558 -12.60 13.42 -30.54
CA ASP A 558 -12.52 12.32 -31.52
C ASP A 558 -11.09 11.72 -31.52
N LEU A 559 -10.97 10.57 -30.87
CA LEU A 559 -9.71 9.86 -30.64
C LEU A 559 -9.68 8.61 -31.52
N LYS A 560 -8.78 8.56 -32.50
CA LYS A 560 -8.76 7.52 -33.55
C LYS A 560 -8.10 6.24 -33.11
N ASN A 561 -7.03 6.31 -32.33
CA ASN A 561 -6.27 5.15 -31.89
C ASN A 561 -6.35 5.00 -30.37
N LYS A 562 -6.22 3.77 -29.92
CA LYS A 562 -6.03 3.48 -28.49
C LYS A 562 -4.77 4.17 -27.98
N GLY A 563 -4.90 4.88 -26.86
CA GLY A 563 -3.82 5.66 -26.27
C GLY A 563 -3.69 7.08 -26.80
N ASP A 564 -4.43 7.48 -27.87
CA ASP A 564 -4.46 8.87 -28.31
C ASP A 564 -4.88 9.79 -27.18
N GLU A 565 -4.27 10.98 -27.15
CA GLU A 565 -4.54 12.00 -26.13
C GLU A 565 -5.03 13.30 -26.82
N GLN A 566 -6.05 13.93 -26.24
CA GLN A 566 -6.56 15.23 -26.64
C GLN A 566 -6.61 16.15 -25.42
N ARG A 567 -6.02 17.33 -25.54
CA ARG A 567 -6.13 18.39 -24.53
C ARG A 567 -7.43 19.14 -24.70
N ALA A 568 -8.04 19.51 -23.59
CA ALA A 568 -9.22 20.35 -23.51
C ALA A 568 -9.04 21.40 -22.42
N THR A 569 -9.54 22.62 -22.67
CA THR A 569 -9.44 23.74 -21.75
C THR A 569 -10.81 24.34 -21.52
N PHE A 570 -11.19 24.52 -20.28
CA PHE A 570 -12.38 25.24 -19.85
C PHE A 570 -12.00 26.46 -19.03
N LYS A 571 -12.77 27.52 -19.17
CA LYS A 571 -12.64 28.72 -18.34
C LYS A 571 -13.61 28.62 -17.17
N LEU A 572 -13.08 28.66 -15.96
CA LEU A 572 -13.81 28.66 -14.71
C LEU A 572 -13.93 30.09 -14.18
N THR A 573 -15.15 30.54 -13.91
CA THR A 573 -15.41 31.88 -13.34
C THR A 573 -16.30 31.74 -12.11
N PRO A 574 -15.84 32.05 -10.90
CA PRO A 574 -16.69 32.10 -9.72
C PRO A 574 -17.54 33.36 -9.74
N THR A 575 -18.75 33.27 -9.20
CA THR A 575 -19.56 34.45 -8.80
C THR A 575 -19.36 34.71 -7.31
N ASP A 576 -19.93 35.81 -6.80
CA ASP A 576 -19.88 36.13 -5.37
C ASP A 576 -20.60 35.06 -4.50
N LYS A 577 -21.51 34.29 -5.12
CA LYS A 577 -22.24 33.19 -4.48
C LYS A 577 -21.63 31.80 -4.74
N ALA A 578 -20.41 31.74 -5.29
CA ALA A 578 -19.76 30.47 -5.60
C ALA A 578 -19.51 29.63 -4.34
N GLN A 579 -19.99 28.38 -4.35
CA GLN A 579 -19.84 27.43 -3.26
C GLN A 579 -18.60 26.57 -3.49
N ASN A 580 -17.89 26.23 -2.42
CA ASN A 580 -16.82 25.24 -2.47
C ASN A 580 -17.38 23.86 -2.80
N GLY A 581 -16.65 23.08 -3.58
CA GLY A 581 -17.09 21.74 -3.99
C GLY A 581 -16.14 21.11 -5.01
N LYS A 582 -16.71 20.33 -5.92
CA LYS A 582 -15.95 19.58 -6.93
C LYS A 582 -16.28 20.03 -8.35
N LEU A 583 -15.24 20.18 -9.16
CA LEU A 583 -15.29 20.21 -10.62
C LEU A 583 -15.12 18.76 -11.08
N GLN A 584 -16.04 18.25 -11.92
CA GLN A 584 -15.96 16.88 -12.45
C GLN A 584 -16.07 16.88 -13.97
N ALA A 585 -15.17 16.17 -14.63
CA ALA A 585 -15.24 15.91 -16.07
C ALA A 585 -16.22 14.75 -16.36
N VAL A 586 -17.07 14.95 -17.37
CA VAL A 586 -18.07 13.97 -17.83
C VAL A 586 -17.90 13.77 -19.33
N MET A 587 -17.48 12.58 -19.75
CA MET A 587 -17.32 12.19 -21.14
C MET A 587 -18.52 11.31 -21.55
N THR A 588 -19.32 11.80 -22.52
CA THR A 588 -20.45 11.04 -23.07
C THR A 588 -20.11 10.54 -24.47
N THR A 589 -20.14 9.22 -24.66
CA THR A 589 -19.89 8.53 -25.93
C THR A 589 -21.10 7.70 -26.33
N GLU A 590 -21.05 7.02 -27.46
CA GLU A 590 -22.07 6.07 -27.89
C GLU A 590 -22.24 4.86 -26.96
N THR A 591 -21.17 4.47 -26.24
CA THR A 591 -21.14 3.31 -25.36
C THR A 591 -21.56 3.62 -23.92
N GLY A 592 -21.58 4.89 -23.54
CA GLY A 592 -21.94 5.30 -22.20
C GLY A 592 -21.31 6.61 -21.73
N THR A 593 -21.49 6.87 -20.45
CA THR A 593 -20.91 8.04 -19.78
C THR A 593 -19.77 7.63 -18.85
N PHE A 594 -18.66 8.33 -18.95
CA PHE A 594 -17.44 8.10 -18.17
C PHE A 594 -17.10 9.33 -17.35
N THR A 595 -16.68 9.11 -16.11
CA THR A 595 -16.35 10.19 -15.14
C THR A 595 -15.04 9.91 -14.41
N THR A 596 -14.22 9.03 -14.97
CA THR A 596 -12.97 8.58 -14.34
C THR A 596 -11.74 9.11 -15.05
N GLY A 597 -10.70 9.33 -14.27
CA GLY A 597 -9.34 9.56 -14.74
C GLY A 597 -8.53 8.27 -14.82
N LEU A 598 -7.28 8.41 -15.20
CA LEU A 598 -6.28 7.35 -15.23
C LEU A 598 -5.07 7.77 -14.39
N ARG A 599 -4.71 6.98 -13.39
CA ARG A 599 -3.49 7.18 -12.61
C ARG A 599 -2.63 5.93 -12.66
N LEU A 600 -1.34 6.12 -12.94
CA LEU A 600 -0.34 5.08 -12.89
C LEU A 600 0.54 5.28 -11.65
N VAL A 601 0.76 4.21 -10.90
CA VAL A 601 1.77 4.12 -9.86
C VAL A 601 2.85 3.19 -10.38
N ALA A 602 3.99 3.75 -10.76
CA ALA A 602 5.05 3.04 -11.47
C ALA A 602 6.40 3.24 -10.77
N TYR A 603 6.90 2.17 -10.17
CA TYR A 603 8.22 2.08 -9.57
C TYR A 603 8.91 0.81 -10.04
N LYS A 604 10.23 0.83 -10.24
CA LYS A 604 10.99 -0.34 -10.75
C LYS A 604 10.90 -1.58 -9.86
N HIS A 605 10.64 -1.41 -8.58
CA HIS A 605 10.62 -2.51 -7.60
C HIS A 605 9.26 -3.18 -7.39
N ILE A 606 8.20 -2.61 -7.97
CA ILE A 606 6.84 -3.16 -7.92
C ILE A 606 6.22 -3.21 -9.31
N PRO A 607 5.26 -4.11 -9.58
CA PRO A 607 4.49 -4.07 -10.83
C PRO A 607 3.72 -2.76 -10.96
N THR A 608 3.74 -2.15 -12.14
CA THR A 608 2.96 -0.93 -12.41
C THR A 608 1.48 -1.15 -12.06
N GLN A 609 0.96 -0.30 -11.19
CA GLN A 609 -0.45 -0.29 -10.79
C GLN A 609 -1.22 0.76 -11.58
N THR A 610 -2.45 0.42 -11.94
CA THR A 610 -3.36 1.33 -12.67
C THR A 610 -4.61 1.56 -11.85
N LEU A 611 -4.97 2.82 -11.65
CA LEU A 611 -6.14 3.26 -10.91
C LEU A 611 -7.04 4.11 -11.80
N PHE A 612 -8.33 4.06 -11.55
CA PHE A 612 -9.35 4.86 -12.22
C PHE A 612 -10.11 5.74 -11.21
N PRO A 613 -9.42 6.74 -10.60
CA PRO A 613 -10.07 7.65 -9.68
C PRO A 613 -11.11 8.52 -10.41
N PRO A 614 -12.05 9.17 -9.71
CA PRO A 614 -12.91 10.18 -10.31
C PRO A 614 -12.10 11.26 -11.02
N ALA A 615 -12.56 11.68 -12.22
CA ALA A 615 -11.96 12.78 -12.99
C ALA A 615 -12.41 14.12 -12.40
N GLU A 616 -11.93 14.45 -11.20
CA GLU A 616 -12.39 15.61 -10.44
C GLU A 616 -11.26 16.46 -9.86
N ALA A 617 -11.55 17.74 -9.60
CA ALA A 617 -10.71 18.64 -8.84
C ALA A 617 -11.54 19.43 -7.82
N LYS A 618 -10.93 19.86 -6.72
CA LYS A 618 -11.59 20.75 -5.76
C LYS A 618 -11.69 22.17 -6.29
N LEU A 619 -12.83 22.81 -6.11
CA LEU A 619 -13.05 24.24 -6.30
C LEU A 619 -13.14 24.90 -4.93
N VAL A 620 -12.20 25.80 -4.64
CA VAL A 620 -12.12 26.48 -3.36
C VAL A 620 -12.09 27.99 -3.60
N LYS A 621 -13.20 28.67 -3.26
CA LYS A 621 -13.23 30.12 -3.19
C LYS A 621 -12.85 30.53 -1.77
N LEU A 622 -11.76 31.27 -1.64
CA LEU A 622 -11.26 31.70 -0.33
C LEU A 622 -10.68 33.10 -0.45
N ASP A 623 -10.91 33.92 0.57
CA ASP A 623 -10.26 35.22 0.70
C ASP A 623 -8.83 35.00 1.18
N VAL A 624 -7.87 34.97 0.24
CA VAL A 624 -6.44 34.84 0.55
C VAL A 624 -5.66 35.97 -0.12
N LYS A 625 -4.88 36.69 0.65
CA LYS A 625 -3.95 37.72 0.18
C LYS A 625 -2.54 37.20 0.29
N VAL A 626 -1.75 37.33 -0.80
CA VAL A 626 -0.35 36.91 -0.86
C VAL A 626 0.48 38.09 -1.39
N THR A 627 1.49 38.50 -0.64
CA THR A 627 2.39 39.58 -1.06
C THR A 627 3.69 39.05 -1.66
N ALA A 628 4.15 37.86 -1.24
CA ALA A 628 5.29 37.18 -1.83
C ALA A 628 4.96 36.70 -3.28
N LYS A 629 5.91 36.81 -4.19
CA LYS A 629 5.71 36.46 -5.62
C LYS A 629 6.67 35.37 -6.08
N ASN A 630 7.92 35.41 -5.67
CA ASN A 630 8.97 34.51 -6.12
C ASN A 630 9.39 33.60 -4.98
N ILE A 631 9.09 32.31 -5.08
CA ILE A 631 9.36 31.34 -4.04
C ILE A 631 10.41 30.34 -4.51
N GLY A 632 11.49 30.20 -3.75
CA GLY A 632 12.41 29.08 -3.89
C GLY A 632 11.91 27.87 -3.08
N TYR A 633 11.87 26.69 -3.66
CA TYR A 633 11.45 25.47 -2.99
C TYR A 633 12.53 24.39 -3.03
N ILE A 634 12.98 23.92 -1.87
CA ILE A 634 13.94 22.81 -1.75
C ILE A 634 13.14 21.53 -1.52
N VAL A 635 13.15 20.61 -2.50
CA VAL A 635 12.41 19.34 -2.41
C VAL A 635 13.07 18.41 -1.39
N GLY A 636 12.25 17.83 -0.52
CA GLY A 636 12.66 16.81 0.45
C GLY A 636 12.18 15.41 0.07
N ALA A 637 11.29 14.82 0.88
CA ALA A 637 10.70 13.51 0.61
C ALA A 637 9.69 13.50 -0.56
N GLY A 638 9.30 14.68 -1.03
CA GLY A 638 8.27 14.88 -2.04
C GLY A 638 6.94 15.30 -1.42
N ASP A 639 6.37 16.38 -1.96
CA ASP A 639 5.05 16.88 -1.58
C ASP A 639 4.45 17.76 -2.69
N GLU A 640 3.19 18.13 -2.56
CA GLU A 640 2.46 18.98 -3.53
C GLU A 640 2.38 20.47 -3.10
N VAL A 641 3.15 20.92 -2.12
CA VAL A 641 3.18 22.32 -1.67
C VAL A 641 3.60 23.29 -2.79
N PRO A 642 4.55 22.96 -3.70
CA PRO A 642 4.86 23.81 -4.85
C PRO A 642 3.65 24.13 -5.72
N ALA A 643 2.80 23.13 -6.02
CA ALA A 643 1.58 23.31 -6.80
C ALA A 643 0.58 24.23 -6.07
N ALA A 644 0.43 24.06 -4.75
CA ALA A 644 -0.44 24.93 -3.95
C ALA A 644 0.05 26.40 -3.95
N LEU A 645 1.35 26.63 -3.87
CA LEU A 645 1.95 27.96 -4.00
C LEU A 645 1.66 28.60 -5.37
N GLN A 646 1.76 27.81 -6.46
CA GLN A 646 1.41 28.27 -7.80
C GLN A 646 -0.08 28.64 -7.90
N GLN A 647 -0.96 27.86 -7.28
CA GLN A 647 -2.40 28.15 -7.22
C GLN A 647 -2.70 29.45 -6.45
N MET A 648 -1.85 29.83 -5.47
CA MET A 648 -1.91 31.13 -4.80
C MET A 648 -1.33 32.30 -5.64
N GLY A 649 -0.86 32.06 -6.87
CA GLY A 649 -0.31 33.04 -7.76
C GLY A 649 1.19 33.33 -7.56
N CYS A 650 1.92 32.48 -6.87
CA CYS A 650 3.36 32.57 -6.72
C CYS A 650 4.11 31.92 -7.91
N ARG A 651 5.26 32.49 -8.29
CA ARG A 651 6.23 31.83 -9.16
C ARG A 651 7.12 30.93 -8.28
N VAL A 652 7.09 29.63 -8.50
CA VAL A 652 7.88 28.67 -7.73
C VAL A 652 9.05 28.16 -8.57
N THR A 653 10.27 28.23 -8.00
CA THR A 653 11.48 27.64 -8.57
C THR A 653 11.96 26.52 -7.67
N LEU A 654 12.07 25.30 -8.19
CA LEU A 654 12.67 24.19 -7.47
C LEU A 654 14.18 24.41 -7.39
N LEU A 655 14.72 24.48 -6.16
CA LEU A 655 16.11 24.78 -5.90
C LEU A 655 16.95 23.50 -5.85
N GLY A 656 17.61 23.19 -6.96
CA GLY A 656 18.66 22.18 -7.02
C GLY A 656 20.05 22.77 -6.71
N THR A 657 21.10 21.97 -6.92
CA THR A 657 22.49 22.42 -6.68
C THR A 657 22.89 23.63 -7.55
N THR A 658 22.34 23.74 -8.75
CA THR A 658 22.59 24.87 -9.66
C THR A 658 22.07 26.19 -9.07
N GLU A 659 20.80 26.19 -8.67
CA GLU A 659 20.13 27.35 -8.08
C GLU A 659 20.72 27.72 -6.71
N LEU A 660 21.00 26.71 -5.88
CA LEU A 660 21.64 26.91 -4.57
C LEU A 660 23.07 27.44 -4.67
N ASN A 661 23.79 27.22 -5.76
CA ASN A 661 25.09 27.87 -6.03
C ASN A 661 24.93 29.34 -6.51
N GLY A 662 23.82 29.68 -7.15
CA GLY A 662 23.49 31.02 -7.62
C GLY A 662 23.10 32.01 -6.52
N SER A 663 22.65 33.19 -6.87
CA SER A 663 22.16 34.20 -5.93
C SER A 663 20.75 33.84 -5.43
N LEU A 664 20.53 33.90 -4.12
CA LEU A 664 19.22 33.67 -3.52
C LEU A 664 18.41 34.95 -3.29
N ALA A 665 19.01 36.14 -3.54
CA ALA A 665 18.39 37.45 -3.25
C ALA A 665 17.10 37.73 -4.04
N GLY A 666 16.86 36.99 -5.14
CA GLY A 666 15.66 37.15 -5.97
C GLY A 666 14.41 36.45 -5.45
N TYR A 667 14.50 35.65 -4.38
CA TYR A 667 13.37 34.99 -3.79
C TYR A 667 12.81 35.78 -2.60
N ASP A 668 11.50 35.98 -2.56
CA ASP A 668 10.79 36.59 -1.42
C ASP A 668 10.78 35.66 -0.21
N ALA A 669 10.62 34.35 -0.49
CA ALA A 669 10.75 33.29 0.53
C ALA A 669 11.40 32.03 -0.04
N ILE A 670 12.10 31.29 0.80
CA ILE A 670 12.59 29.94 0.53
C ILE A 670 11.86 28.96 1.46
N VAL A 671 11.19 27.97 0.88
CA VAL A 671 10.51 26.91 1.59
C VAL A 671 11.31 25.62 1.46
N VAL A 672 11.67 25.04 2.60
CA VAL A 672 12.30 23.72 2.69
C VAL A 672 11.20 22.68 2.84
N GLY A 673 11.10 21.77 1.88
CA GLY A 673 10.09 20.71 1.82
C GLY A 673 10.25 19.70 2.96
N VAL A 674 9.21 18.92 3.16
CA VAL A 674 9.14 17.95 4.26
C VAL A 674 10.33 16.99 4.25
N ARG A 675 10.97 16.81 5.41
CA ARG A 675 12.09 15.89 5.62
C ARG A 675 13.33 16.14 4.73
N ALA A 676 13.49 17.32 4.13
CA ALA A 676 14.65 17.59 3.27
C ALA A 676 15.98 17.34 4.01
N TYR A 677 16.09 17.73 5.27
CA TYR A 677 17.26 17.46 6.09
C TYR A 677 17.50 15.96 6.37
N ASN A 678 16.48 15.12 6.26
CA ASN A 678 16.61 13.66 6.40
C ASN A 678 16.97 12.99 5.06
N THR A 679 16.38 13.44 3.95
CA THR A 679 16.50 12.78 2.64
C THR A 679 17.70 13.25 1.83
N ILE A 680 18.03 14.55 1.89
CA ILE A 680 19.16 15.18 1.20
C ILE A 680 20.10 15.90 2.18
N GLY A 681 20.31 15.29 3.36
CA GLY A 681 21.03 15.90 4.49
C GLY A 681 22.43 16.46 4.14
N ALA A 682 23.21 15.75 3.32
CA ALA A 682 24.52 16.24 2.86
C ALA A 682 24.42 17.55 2.05
N THR A 683 23.42 17.66 1.17
CA THR A 683 23.13 18.89 0.41
C THR A 683 22.71 20.00 1.38
N MET A 684 21.78 19.71 2.29
CA MET A 684 21.31 20.72 3.25
C MET A 684 22.46 21.21 4.13
N THR A 685 23.29 20.32 4.66
CA THR A 685 24.46 20.69 5.47
C THR A 685 25.41 21.61 4.70
N ARG A 686 25.67 21.29 3.42
CA ARG A 686 26.57 22.08 2.55
C ARG A 686 26.04 23.49 2.34
N TYR A 687 24.75 23.67 2.11
CA TYR A 687 24.15 24.98 1.78
C TYR A 687 23.58 25.73 2.98
N GLN A 688 23.54 25.13 4.17
CA GLN A 688 23.01 25.76 5.39
C GLN A 688 23.61 27.13 5.69
N PRO A 689 24.94 27.37 5.61
CA PRO A 689 25.50 28.70 5.85
C PRO A 689 24.96 29.77 4.88
N LYS A 690 24.78 29.42 3.60
CA LYS A 690 24.25 30.30 2.57
C LYS A 690 22.76 30.62 2.77
N LEU A 691 21.98 29.61 3.21
CA LEU A 691 20.57 29.80 3.55
C LEU A 691 20.43 30.74 4.77
N MET A 692 21.28 30.58 5.78
CA MET A 692 21.31 31.46 6.94
C MET A 692 21.76 32.89 6.57
N GLU A 693 22.70 33.05 5.65
CA GLU A 693 23.11 34.35 5.11
C GLU A 693 21.95 35.02 4.35
N TYR A 694 21.20 34.26 3.52
CA TYR A 694 19.98 34.75 2.86
C TYR A 694 18.97 35.31 3.87
N VAL A 695 18.69 34.56 4.95
CA VAL A 695 17.80 35.03 6.03
C VAL A 695 18.37 36.30 6.66
N LYS A 696 19.65 36.30 7.06
CA LYS A 696 20.30 37.43 7.72
C LYS A 696 20.18 38.73 6.89
N ASN A 697 20.21 38.60 5.58
CA ASN A 697 20.15 39.75 4.64
C ASN A 697 18.72 40.19 4.32
N GLY A 698 17.68 39.58 4.86
CA GLY A 698 16.28 40.01 4.75
C GLY A 698 15.34 39.00 4.13
N GLY A 699 15.83 37.77 3.76
CA GLY A 699 15.00 36.71 3.21
C GLY A 699 14.09 36.06 4.26
N THR A 700 13.03 35.42 3.79
CA THR A 700 12.13 34.60 4.60
C THR A 700 12.44 33.14 4.36
N MET A 701 12.70 32.36 5.39
CA MET A 701 12.91 30.90 5.29
C MET A 701 11.92 30.13 6.16
N ILE A 702 11.28 29.14 5.54
CA ILE A 702 10.31 28.25 6.19
C ILE A 702 10.84 26.83 6.07
N VAL A 703 11.04 26.16 7.21
CA VAL A 703 11.42 24.74 7.28
C VAL A 703 10.19 23.95 7.71
N GLN A 704 9.69 23.11 6.83
CA GLN A 704 8.65 22.17 7.16
C GLN A 704 9.25 21.01 7.99
N TYR A 705 8.42 20.19 8.61
CA TYR A 705 8.86 19.21 9.58
C TYR A 705 10.06 18.33 9.13
N VAL A 706 10.87 18.01 10.10
CA VAL A 706 12.02 17.12 10.02
C VAL A 706 11.84 16.03 11.08
N THR A 707 12.17 14.77 10.79
CA THR A 707 12.12 13.71 11.80
C THR A 707 13.37 13.75 12.68
N PRO A 708 13.25 13.46 13.98
CA PRO A 708 14.42 13.27 14.85
C PRO A 708 15.32 12.16 14.28
N VAL A 709 16.62 12.35 14.35
CA VAL A 709 17.60 11.32 13.96
C VAL A 709 17.58 10.22 15.03
N ASN A 710 17.25 9.02 14.61
CA ASN A 710 17.33 7.84 15.46
C ASN A 710 18.63 7.07 15.12
N SER A 711 19.74 7.51 15.71
CA SER A 711 21.07 6.92 15.53
C SER A 711 21.14 5.44 15.96
N PHE A 712 20.17 4.97 16.73
CA PHE A 712 20.14 3.59 17.23
C PHE A 712 19.68 2.56 16.16
N PHE A 713 18.78 2.97 15.25
CA PHE A 713 18.23 2.09 14.22
C PHE A 713 18.76 2.37 12.81
N ARG A 714 19.31 3.57 12.58
CA ARG A 714 19.85 4.01 11.30
C ARG A 714 21.17 4.72 11.56
N ASN A 715 22.21 4.40 10.78
CA ASN A 715 23.47 5.17 10.75
C ASN A 715 23.23 6.54 10.06
N GLU A 716 22.29 7.32 10.57
CA GLU A 716 21.98 8.64 10.05
C GLU A 716 22.94 9.65 10.69
N ALA A 717 23.48 10.54 9.87
CA ALA A 717 24.30 11.64 10.37
C ALA A 717 23.43 12.56 11.25
N PRO A 718 23.97 13.15 12.31
CA PRO A 718 23.27 14.13 13.11
C PRO A 718 22.69 15.26 12.22
N LEU A 719 21.50 15.74 12.55
CA LEU A 719 20.94 16.90 11.86
C LEU A 719 21.85 18.11 12.09
N PRO A 720 22.12 18.93 11.05
CA PRO A 720 22.76 20.22 11.25
C PRO A 720 21.82 21.13 12.07
N GLN A 721 22.34 22.22 12.60
CA GLN A 721 21.48 23.26 13.16
C GLN A 721 20.54 23.80 12.08
N LEU A 722 19.24 23.58 12.24
CA LEU A 722 18.22 23.88 11.23
C LEU A 722 17.96 25.37 11.04
N GLY A 723 18.02 26.14 12.12
CA GLY A 723 17.70 27.55 12.18
C GLY A 723 18.86 28.43 12.67
N PRO A 724 18.65 29.75 12.74
CA PRO A 724 19.68 30.69 13.17
C PRO A 724 20.08 30.53 14.64
N TYR A 725 19.19 30.03 15.48
CA TYR A 725 19.39 29.73 16.88
C TYR A 725 19.07 28.25 17.16
N PRO A 726 19.58 27.67 18.24
CA PRO A 726 19.36 26.26 18.54
C PRO A 726 17.92 25.96 18.94
N PHE A 727 17.44 24.81 18.49
CA PHE A 727 16.23 24.13 18.96
C PHE A 727 16.37 22.64 18.63
N THR A 728 15.59 21.79 19.27
CA THR A 728 15.54 20.35 19.02
C THR A 728 14.25 19.96 18.33
N ILE A 729 14.28 18.83 17.60
CA ILE A 729 13.09 18.21 17.02
C ILE A 729 12.65 17.08 17.95
N SER A 730 11.39 17.11 18.35
CA SER A 730 10.79 16.11 19.24
C SER A 730 9.86 15.15 18.46
N ASN A 731 9.36 14.12 19.15
CA ASN A 731 8.26 13.27 18.67
C ASN A 731 6.89 13.82 19.06
N GLU A 732 6.83 15.03 19.60
CA GLU A 732 5.57 15.66 19.97
C GLU A 732 4.71 15.94 18.75
N ARG A 733 3.39 15.72 18.91
CA ARG A 733 2.38 15.85 17.88
C ARG A 733 1.00 16.08 18.46
N VAL A 734 0.08 16.51 17.61
CA VAL A 734 -1.36 16.59 17.88
C VAL A 734 -2.07 15.81 16.78
N THR A 735 -2.66 14.68 17.12
CA THR A 735 -3.25 13.70 16.19
C THR A 735 -4.73 13.93 15.94
N GLU A 736 -5.46 14.57 16.85
CA GLU A 736 -6.86 14.93 16.63
C GLU A 736 -6.94 16.10 15.65
N GLU A 737 -7.54 15.85 14.47
CA GLU A 737 -7.62 16.83 13.37
C GLU A 737 -8.48 18.05 13.69
N ASP A 738 -9.35 17.95 14.68
CA ASP A 738 -10.22 19.01 15.19
C ASP A 738 -9.76 19.60 16.55
N ALA A 739 -8.57 19.21 17.05
CA ALA A 739 -8.02 19.75 18.28
C ALA A 739 -7.99 21.29 18.27
N PRO A 740 -8.43 21.97 19.37
CA PRO A 740 -8.46 23.43 19.41
C PRO A 740 -7.04 24.01 19.32
N MET A 741 -6.89 25.12 18.59
CA MET A 741 -5.63 25.86 18.46
C MET A 741 -5.68 27.13 19.31
N THR A 742 -4.83 27.23 20.30
CA THR A 742 -4.71 28.42 21.13
C THR A 742 -3.64 29.36 20.56
N PHE A 743 -3.99 30.64 20.40
CA PHE A 743 -3.10 31.69 19.88
C PHE A 743 -2.28 32.24 21.02
N ILE A 744 -0.97 31.94 21.10
CA ILE A 744 -0.07 32.38 22.16
C ILE A 744 0.17 33.90 22.08
N THR A 745 0.43 34.37 20.84
CA THR A 745 0.70 35.80 20.59
C THR A 745 -0.28 36.32 19.53
N PRO A 746 -1.54 36.64 19.89
CA PRO A 746 -2.60 37.03 18.92
C PRO A 746 -2.25 38.24 18.06
N THR A 747 -1.34 39.11 18.52
CA THR A 747 -0.89 40.32 17.82
C THR A 747 0.27 40.06 16.87
N HIS A 748 0.81 38.83 16.82
CA HIS A 748 1.95 38.51 15.96
C HIS A 748 1.64 38.71 14.48
N GLN A 749 2.61 39.19 13.70
CA GLN A 749 2.41 39.49 12.28
C GLN A 749 1.91 38.27 11.46
N LEU A 750 2.36 37.08 11.76
CA LEU A 750 1.91 35.84 11.07
C LEU A 750 0.43 35.56 11.24
N LEU A 751 -0.21 36.13 12.25
CA LEU A 751 -1.64 35.97 12.52
C LEU A 751 -2.51 37.12 11.98
N ASN A 752 -1.86 38.22 11.52
CA ASN A 752 -2.58 39.43 11.17
C ASN A 752 -2.21 40.02 9.79
N TYR A 753 -1.16 39.51 9.12
CA TYR A 753 -0.73 40.04 7.82
C TYR A 753 -0.20 38.96 6.86
N PRO A 754 -0.61 39.00 5.60
CA PRO A 754 -1.64 39.86 5.00
C PRO A 754 -3.08 39.40 5.27
N ASN A 755 -3.26 38.21 5.91
CA ASN A 755 -4.56 37.68 6.30
C ASN A 755 -4.71 37.67 7.81
N LYS A 756 -5.91 37.96 8.32
CA LYS A 756 -6.21 37.76 9.73
C LYS A 756 -6.59 36.31 9.95
N ILE A 757 -5.81 35.57 10.74
CA ILE A 757 -6.03 34.18 11.09
C ILE A 757 -6.94 34.12 12.33
N THR A 758 -7.89 33.18 12.32
CA THR A 758 -8.88 32.95 13.38
C THR A 758 -9.06 31.45 13.60
N ASP A 759 -9.81 31.07 14.63
CA ASP A 759 -10.11 29.66 14.91
C ASP A 759 -10.79 28.95 13.70
N ALA A 760 -11.57 29.69 12.91
CA ALA A 760 -12.21 29.16 11.70
C ALA A 760 -11.20 28.66 10.64
N ASP A 761 -9.97 29.18 10.64
CA ASP A 761 -8.92 28.76 9.70
C ASP A 761 -8.36 27.36 10.04
N PHE A 762 -8.67 26.82 11.22
CA PHE A 762 -8.34 25.47 11.61
C PHE A 762 -9.50 24.46 11.41
N GLY A 763 -10.65 24.91 10.87
CA GLY A 763 -11.76 24.05 10.51
C GLY A 763 -11.46 23.25 9.24
N GLY A 764 -11.86 21.97 9.23
CA GLY A 764 -11.72 21.08 8.06
C GLY A 764 -10.30 20.62 7.76
N TRP A 765 -9.37 20.73 8.71
CA TRP A 765 -8.07 20.06 8.64
C TRP A 765 -8.26 18.55 8.63
N ILE A 766 -7.33 17.82 8.03
CA ILE A 766 -7.43 16.38 7.82
C ILE A 766 -6.27 15.65 8.49
N GLN A 767 -6.56 14.47 8.98
CA GLN A 767 -5.63 13.48 9.54
C GLN A 767 -5.00 13.88 10.88
N GLU A 768 -4.40 15.08 11.00
CA GLU A 768 -3.72 15.56 12.22
C GLU A 768 -3.50 17.07 12.16
N ARG A 769 -3.22 17.71 13.32
CA ARG A 769 -2.80 19.13 13.36
C ARG A 769 -1.33 19.29 13.02
N GLY A 770 -0.48 18.39 13.54
CA GLY A 770 0.94 18.52 13.31
C GLY A 770 1.77 17.43 13.97
N ILE A 771 3.02 17.31 13.51
CA ILE A 771 3.97 16.26 13.87
C ILE A 771 5.37 16.82 14.07
N TYR A 772 6.18 16.14 14.88
CA TYR A 772 7.58 16.48 15.11
C TYR A 772 7.81 17.93 15.53
N PHE A 773 7.13 18.36 16.60
CA PHE A 773 7.20 19.71 17.08
C PHE A 773 8.60 20.10 17.55
N ALA A 774 8.93 21.38 17.41
CA ALA A 774 10.14 21.95 18.00
C ALA A 774 10.08 21.88 19.52
N ARG A 775 11.24 21.72 20.18
CA ARG A 775 11.41 21.71 21.63
C ARG A 775 12.74 22.33 22.00
N ASP A 776 12.87 22.71 23.26
CA ASP A 776 14.11 23.25 23.84
C ASP A 776 14.74 24.38 22.98
N TRP A 777 13.88 25.27 22.47
CA TRP A 777 14.33 26.36 21.60
C TRP A 777 14.94 27.54 22.38
N ASP A 778 15.86 28.27 21.73
CA ASP A 778 16.44 29.51 22.23
C ASP A 778 15.35 30.57 22.42
N LYS A 779 15.53 31.47 23.42
CA LYS A 779 14.59 32.58 23.75
C LYS A 779 14.33 33.54 22.59
N ALA A 780 15.14 33.53 21.52
CA ALA A 780 14.93 34.32 20.33
C ALA A 780 13.79 33.78 19.43
N TYR A 781 13.29 32.56 19.71
CA TYR A 781 12.11 32.02 19.06
C TYR A 781 10.83 32.38 19.84
N GLU A 782 9.82 32.73 19.04
CA GLU A 782 8.46 33.00 19.51
C GLU A 782 7.55 31.85 19.06
N PRO A 783 6.95 31.06 19.99
CA PRO A 783 5.92 30.08 19.62
C PRO A 783 4.63 30.81 19.27
N ILE A 784 3.96 30.35 18.20
CA ILE A 784 2.77 31.04 17.67
C ILE A 784 1.48 30.41 18.20
N PHE A 785 1.44 29.07 18.27
CA PHE A 785 0.28 28.29 18.67
C PHE A 785 0.60 27.31 19.78
N SER A 786 -0.42 27.04 20.58
CA SER A 786 -0.48 25.91 21.50
C SER A 786 -1.67 25.03 21.17
N ALA A 787 -1.48 23.70 21.14
CA ALA A 787 -2.52 22.72 20.90
C ALA A 787 -2.25 21.42 21.65
N HIS A 788 -3.28 20.60 21.85
CA HIS A 788 -3.16 19.28 22.48
C HIS A 788 -4.33 18.39 22.08
N ASP A 789 -4.10 17.07 22.09
CA ASP A 789 -5.17 16.08 22.01
C ASP A 789 -5.90 15.99 23.35
N GLN A 790 -7.08 15.41 23.36
CA GLN A 790 -7.89 15.28 24.55
C GLN A 790 -7.10 14.65 25.72
N ASN A 791 -7.15 15.25 26.90
CA ASN A 791 -6.47 14.81 28.12
C ASN A 791 -4.93 14.87 28.09
N GLU A 792 -4.35 15.64 27.19
CA GLU A 792 -2.91 15.89 27.14
C GLU A 792 -2.54 17.32 27.55
N ALA A 793 -1.28 17.52 27.93
CA ALA A 793 -0.72 18.85 28.15
C ALA A 793 -0.56 19.60 26.82
N ALA A 794 -0.72 20.91 26.86
CA ALA A 794 -0.54 21.80 25.73
C ALA A 794 0.91 21.75 25.19
N LYS A 795 1.05 21.77 23.86
CA LYS A 795 2.30 21.74 23.10
C LYS A 795 2.43 22.99 22.24
N GLU A 796 3.54 23.68 22.34
CA GLU A 796 3.72 25.01 21.72
C GLU A 796 4.64 25.03 20.50
N GLY A 797 5.35 23.94 20.22
CA GLY A 797 6.38 23.87 19.18
C GLY A 797 5.87 23.59 17.75
N SER A 798 4.57 23.68 17.49
CA SER A 798 3.99 23.40 16.17
C SER A 798 4.40 24.41 15.10
N LEU A 799 4.58 25.66 15.48
CA LEU A 799 5.13 26.75 14.66
C LEU A 799 5.92 27.69 15.56
N ILE A 800 7.24 27.76 15.33
CA ILE A 800 8.13 28.72 15.99
C ILE A 800 8.70 29.70 14.96
N TYR A 801 8.81 30.95 15.37
CA TYR A 801 9.28 32.06 14.55
C TYR A 801 10.47 32.76 15.21
N ALA A 802 11.46 33.19 14.38
CA ALA A 802 12.54 34.05 14.87
C ALA A 802 12.93 35.09 13.82
N LYS A 803 13.27 36.30 14.30
CA LYS A 803 14.02 37.28 13.50
C LYS A 803 15.51 36.93 13.50
N TYR A 804 16.14 37.03 12.32
CA TYR A 804 17.59 36.90 12.20
C TYR A 804 18.15 37.94 11.23
N GLY A 805 18.92 38.87 11.76
CA GLY A 805 19.33 40.05 11.00
C GLY A 805 18.14 40.87 10.54
N LYS A 806 17.96 41.00 9.23
CA LYS A 806 16.82 41.66 8.61
C LYS A 806 15.68 40.71 8.21
N GLY A 807 15.90 39.39 8.26
CA GLY A 807 14.97 38.39 7.74
C GLY A 807 14.23 37.61 8.78
N HIS A 808 13.51 36.59 8.31
CA HIS A 808 12.53 35.81 9.05
C HIS A 808 12.81 34.33 8.91
N PHE A 809 12.87 33.60 10.01
CA PHE A 809 13.00 32.14 10.03
C PHE A 809 11.81 31.51 10.73
N MET A 810 11.28 30.43 10.18
CA MET A 810 10.20 29.66 10.74
C MET A 810 10.51 28.17 10.62
N TYR A 811 10.22 27.44 11.71
CA TYR A 811 10.06 26.00 11.66
C TYR A 811 8.60 25.65 11.94
N THR A 812 8.03 24.72 11.15
CA THR A 812 6.67 24.27 11.34
C THR A 812 6.54 22.76 11.29
N GLY A 813 5.91 22.20 12.31
CA GLY A 813 5.42 20.82 12.36
C GLY A 813 3.96 20.70 11.95
N LEU A 814 3.27 21.83 11.61
CA LEU A 814 1.91 21.80 11.07
C LEU A 814 1.90 21.10 9.70
N VAL A 815 0.87 20.29 9.43
CA VAL A 815 0.87 19.39 8.27
C VAL A 815 0.40 20.03 6.96
N PHE A 816 0.96 21.18 6.60
CA PHE A 816 0.63 21.89 5.36
C PHE A 816 0.75 21.03 4.11
N PHE A 817 1.65 20.06 4.08
CA PHE A 817 1.82 19.13 2.98
C PHE A 817 0.62 18.20 2.74
N ARG A 818 -0.29 18.09 3.72
CA ARG A 818 -1.59 17.40 3.63
C ARG A 818 -2.71 18.40 3.35
N GLU A 819 -2.73 19.50 4.08
CA GLU A 819 -3.82 20.47 4.07
C GLU A 819 -3.92 21.25 2.76
N LEU A 820 -2.78 21.64 2.19
CA LEU A 820 -2.77 22.41 0.94
C LEU A 820 -3.27 21.57 -0.25
N PRO A 821 -2.79 20.32 -0.49
CA PRO A 821 -3.35 19.44 -1.52
C PRO A 821 -4.81 19.06 -1.27
N ALA A 822 -5.23 19.02 0.01
CA ALA A 822 -6.62 18.81 0.38
C ALA A 822 -7.51 20.05 0.16
N GLY A 823 -6.93 21.21 -0.18
CA GLY A 823 -7.67 22.44 -0.43
C GLY A 823 -8.32 23.02 0.82
N VAL A 824 -7.65 22.96 1.97
CA VAL A 824 -8.15 23.51 3.25
C VAL A 824 -7.92 25.02 3.30
N PRO A 825 -8.99 25.86 3.29
CA PRO A 825 -8.85 27.31 3.10
C PRO A 825 -7.95 27.99 4.14
N GLY A 826 -8.10 27.64 5.41
CA GLY A 826 -7.31 28.25 6.47
C GLY A 826 -5.83 27.92 6.41
N ALA A 827 -5.46 26.73 5.95
CA ALA A 827 -4.07 26.36 5.73
C ALA A 827 -3.43 27.25 4.64
N TYR A 828 -4.16 27.54 3.55
CA TYR A 828 -3.71 28.47 2.52
C TYR A 828 -3.48 29.87 3.08
N ARG A 829 -4.39 30.39 3.92
CA ARG A 829 -4.29 31.73 4.52
C ARG A 829 -3.09 31.85 5.47
N LEU A 830 -2.89 30.85 6.34
CA LEU A 830 -1.74 30.84 7.27
C LEU A 830 -0.41 30.68 6.51
N PHE A 831 -0.35 29.81 5.52
CA PHE A 831 0.87 29.61 4.72
C PHE A 831 1.21 30.87 3.88
N ALA A 832 0.19 31.55 3.36
CA ALA A 832 0.33 32.84 2.67
C ALA A 832 0.96 33.91 3.60
N ASN A 833 0.54 33.95 4.87
CA ASN A 833 1.16 34.85 5.86
C ASN A 833 2.62 34.48 6.12
N MET A 834 2.93 33.20 6.23
CA MET A 834 4.30 32.72 6.48
C MET A 834 5.25 33.14 5.35
N ILE A 835 4.91 32.90 4.09
CA ILE A 835 5.73 33.29 2.95
C ILE A 835 5.80 34.81 2.74
N SER A 836 4.82 35.55 3.21
CA SER A 836 4.72 37.03 3.09
C SER A 836 5.36 37.78 4.26
N ALA A 837 5.97 37.12 5.22
CA ALA A 837 6.47 37.76 6.47
C ALA A 837 7.50 38.86 6.19
N GLY A 838 8.35 38.73 5.16
CA GLY A 838 9.34 39.75 4.78
C GLY A 838 8.77 40.98 4.12
N SER A 839 7.59 40.89 3.51
CA SER A 839 7.01 42.01 2.74
C SER A 839 6.47 43.13 3.61
N ASN A 840 6.19 42.90 4.87
CA ASN A 840 5.67 43.87 5.83
C ASN A 840 6.72 44.93 6.22
N SER A 841 8.04 44.61 6.17
CA SER A 841 9.13 45.53 6.49
C SER A 841 9.34 46.63 5.46
N ALA A 842 8.94 46.40 4.19
CA ALA A 842 9.07 47.36 3.12
C ALA A 842 8.01 48.48 3.18
N ALA A 843 6.81 48.18 3.72
CA ALA A 843 5.73 49.16 3.86
C ALA A 843 5.97 50.18 4.98
N SER A 844 6.74 49.81 6.02
CA SER A 844 7.06 50.74 7.15
C SER A 844 8.18 51.73 6.80
N VAL A 845 8.98 51.47 5.74
CA VAL A 845 10.08 52.35 5.34
C VAL A 845 9.62 53.44 4.34
N SER A 846 8.50 53.24 3.64
CA SER A 846 7.96 54.21 2.67
C SER A 846 7.08 55.31 3.28
N GLY A 847 6.78 55.23 4.58
CA GLY A 847 5.87 56.14 5.31
C GLY A 847 6.48 57.40 5.97
N SER A 848 7.82 57.58 5.91
CA SER A 848 8.47 58.73 6.58
C SER A 848 9.28 59.59 5.57
N GLN A 849 8.58 60.35 4.76
CA GLN A 849 9.16 61.59 4.23
C GLN A 849 8.52 62.78 4.95
N PRO A 850 9.31 63.66 5.62
CA PRO A 850 8.78 64.87 6.18
C PRO A 850 8.48 65.87 5.11
N LYS A 851 7.25 66.38 5.08
CA LYS A 851 6.90 67.57 4.25
C LYS A 851 7.73 68.77 4.73
N ARG A 852 8.47 69.32 3.83
CA ARG A 852 8.92 70.71 3.88
C ARG A 852 7.96 71.61 3.09
#